data_44082b519900ec7355f36723c127951e
#
_entry.id   44082b519900ec7355f36723c127951e
#
_cell.length_a   1.000
_cell.length_b   1.000
_cell.length_c   1.000
_cell.angle_alpha   90.00
_cell.angle_beta   90.00
_cell.angle_gamma   90.00
#
_symmetry.space_group_name_H-M   'P 1'
#
loop_
_entity.id
_entity.type
_entity.pdbx_description
1 polymer ?
#
loop_
_entity_poly.entity_id
_entity_poly.type
_entity_poly.pdbx_seq_one_letter_code
_entity_poly.pdbx_strand_id
1 'polypeptide(L)'
;MTASCGLPEREPQVSYNELGKVFVVEYHRISEKGKDWTRTPQDFKKDLQKYYDLGFKLVSIKDFFNNGRADVPAGKKPLIMTFDDATAGQFSWQIVNGTTVEGSGGYPKIDPNCAVGILDEFYKKHPDFGRAATFFCNSNPFYQPESRDTWKLKLQYLVKTGREIGNHTYGHDDLSKLDFNGIKKTLAMQQSLIEEALPSYEASSVALPFGALPKRGRWLLQSGAYNGKTYNYKVAFLVGWSPTLPPYHKDFDPAMVQRIQANDEELAKWFAHLKRYPDIYFISDGDPEKISIQEKDKDLLDRTQLNAGTKVAVYAGKKKLSETTIPSKKNRLSRLKTADRGVYYTFHSAGIRSRIDSVISNYKKTGLNTLVIDMKDVDGLLGVELDVPLAKSTGAKERIYVKDLKGLIGQLHKEGIIVAVRISVFKDRFLAKKRPDLALHGNSGGVWVENDGINWVNPFSKEVWKYNVDIAEAAILAGADEVQFDYIRFPEKGRVENISIPKDKEKYYAIEGFLRYAYERLEKYDASIAIDVFGVMSWLKDVDISITGQRVGEMAKYVFVVCPMLYPSHFDSGFDGCKSPVDEPYVFMKRGTEKTLKIMEGSDAKIVPWIQGFDWRVKNFDENYILQQKKALNDLGINSFLVWNAGNRYSVTYSALSKK
;
A
#
# COMPACT_ATOMS: atom_id res chain seq x y z
N MET A 1 37.61 -39.40 -7.87
CA MET A 1 36.44 -39.40 -8.76
C MET A 1 35.20 -39.48 -7.87
N THR A 2 34.64 -38.36 -7.49
CA THR A 2 33.35 -38.32 -6.79
C THR A 2 32.30 -38.01 -7.88
N ALA A 3 31.55 -39.08 -8.24
CA ALA A 3 30.42 -38.95 -9.14
C ALA A 3 29.35 -38.03 -8.47
N SER A 4 29.19 -36.82 -9.00
CA SER A 4 28.05 -36.00 -8.70
C SER A 4 26.79 -36.72 -9.18
N CYS A 5 26.09 -37.37 -8.26
CA CYS A 5 24.78 -37.96 -8.49
C CYS A 5 23.80 -36.80 -8.70
N GLY A 6 23.75 -36.26 -9.91
CA GLY A 6 22.77 -35.26 -10.31
C GLY A 6 21.37 -35.88 -10.22
N LEU A 7 20.55 -35.41 -9.27
CA LEU A 7 19.15 -35.78 -9.24
C LEU A 7 18.52 -35.44 -10.61
N PRO A 8 17.67 -36.29 -11.16
CA PRO A 8 17.06 -36.07 -12.46
C PRO A 8 16.23 -34.77 -12.44
N GLU A 9 16.29 -34.06 -13.53
CA GLU A 9 15.45 -32.87 -13.75
C GLU A 9 13.97 -33.27 -13.71
N ARG A 10 13.20 -32.63 -12.85
CA ARG A 10 11.77 -32.91 -12.74
C ARG A 10 10.99 -31.93 -13.61
N GLU A 11 10.19 -32.46 -14.51
CA GLU A 11 9.26 -31.64 -15.28
C GLU A 11 8.17 -31.05 -14.39
N PRO A 12 7.69 -29.81 -14.67
CA PRO A 12 6.58 -29.21 -13.96
C PRO A 12 5.31 -30.08 -14.06
N GLN A 13 4.67 -30.28 -12.92
CA GLN A 13 3.37 -30.96 -12.84
C GLN A 13 2.21 -29.99 -13.08
N VAL A 14 2.48 -28.69 -13.11
CA VAL A 14 1.51 -27.62 -13.36
C VAL A 14 1.72 -27.03 -14.76
N SER A 15 0.65 -26.54 -15.41
CA SER A 15 0.77 -25.83 -16.69
C SER A 15 1.35 -24.46 -16.48
N TYR A 16 0.77 -23.71 -15.54
CA TYR A 16 1.07 -22.29 -15.26
C TYR A 16 1.02 -22.03 -13.78
N ASN A 17 1.87 -21.15 -13.29
CA ASN A 17 1.87 -20.70 -11.89
C ASN A 17 2.44 -19.28 -11.79
N GLU A 18 1.59 -18.28 -11.98
CA GLU A 18 2.03 -16.88 -11.92
C GLU A 18 2.00 -16.28 -10.51
N LEU A 19 1.62 -17.07 -9.48
CA LEU A 19 1.88 -16.77 -8.06
C LEU A 19 3.18 -17.38 -7.53
N GLY A 20 3.92 -18.10 -8.38
CA GLY A 20 5.17 -18.75 -7.99
C GLY A 20 6.32 -17.75 -7.79
N LYS A 21 7.41 -18.26 -7.22
CA LYS A 21 8.61 -17.47 -6.92
C LYS A 21 9.32 -16.98 -8.18
N VAL A 22 9.86 -15.76 -8.11
CA VAL A 22 10.51 -15.03 -9.19
C VAL A 22 11.99 -14.84 -8.88
N PHE A 23 12.84 -15.02 -9.88
CA PHE A 23 14.26 -14.74 -9.79
C PHE A 23 14.51 -13.24 -9.99
N VAL A 24 14.99 -12.58 -8.95
CA VAL A 24 15.63 -11.27 -9.02
C VAL A 24 17.08 -11.48 -8.63
N VAL A 25 18.00 -11.18 -9.54
CA VAL A 25 19.44 -11.41 -9.33
C VAL A 25 20.19 -10.11 -9.18
N GLU A 26 21.15 -10.07 -8.25
CA GLU A 26 21.99 -8.89 -8.05
C GLU A 26 23.44 -9.17 -8.39
N TYR A 27 23.96 -8.33 -9.25
CA TYR A 27 25.37 -8.22 -9.62
C TYR A 27 25.95 -6.94 -9.05
N HIS A 28 27.24 -6.94 -8.71
CA HIS A 28 27.96 -5.73 -8.31
C HIS A 28 29.09 -5.45 -9.31
N ARG A 29 30.25 -6.01 -9.13
CA ARG A 29 31.40 -5.76 -10.00
C ARG A 29 31.53 -6.78 -11.11
N ILE A 30 31.81 -6.32 -12.32
CA ILE A 30 32.30 -7.17 -13.41
C ILE A 30 33.76 -6.83 -13.61
N SER A 31 34.66 -7.77 -13.32
CA SER A 31 36.11 -7.53 -13.37
C SER A 31 36.91 -8.85 -13.39
N GLU A 32 38.04 -8.87 -14.11
CA GLU A 32 38.94 -10.03 -14.12
C GLU A 32 39.62 -10.26 -12.76
N LYS A 33 39.67 -9.24 -11.90
CA LYS A 33 40.29 -9.29 -10.58
C LYS A 33 39.26 -8.93 -9.51
N GLY A 34 39.20 -9.71 -8.47
CA GLY A 34 38.32 -9.47 -7.34
C GLY A 34 37.95 -10.79 -6.68
N LYS A 35 37.38 -10.71 -5.48
CA LYS A 35 36.82 -11.85 -4.74
C LYS A 35 35.34 -11.60 -4.53
N ASP A 36 34.97 -11.30 -3.31
CA ASP A 36 33.58 -11.09 -2.95
C ASP A 36 32.90 -10.00 -3.81
N TRP A 37 31.64 -10.22 -4.17
CA TRP A 37 30.81 -9.29 -4.95
C TRP A 37 31.32 -9.03 -6.39
N THR A 38 32.17 -9.91 -6.92
CA THR A 38 32.73 -9.76 -8.27
C THR A 38 32.46 -11.01 -9.11
N ARG A 39 31.91 -10.79 -10.33
CA ARG A 39 31.85 -11.80 -11.40
C ARG A 39 32.90 -11.47 -12.44
N THR A 40 33.57 -12.50 -12.96
CA THR A 40 34.41 -12.26 -14.13
C THR A 40 33.53 -12.07 -15.37
N PRO A 41 33.98 -11.34 -16.39
CA PRO A 41 33.28 -11.26 -17.69
C PRO A 41 32.92 -12.64 -18.26
N GLN A 42 33.80 -13.61 -18.07
CA GLN A 42 33.61 -14.99 -18.54
C GLN A 42 32.50 -15.71 -17.77
N ASP A 43 32.47 -15.58 -16.44
CA ASP A 43 31.42 -16.21 -15.62
C ASP A 43 30.07 -15.51 -15.82
N PHE A 44 30.06 -14.20 -16.00
CA PHE A 44 28.83 -13.50 -16.34
C PHE A 44 28.24 -13.98 -17.69
N LYS A 45 29.07 -14.24 -18.69
CA LYS A 45 28.62 -14.85 -19.97
C LYS A 45 28.03 -16.25 -19.76
N LYS A 46 28.63 -17.07 -18.86
CA LYS A 46 28.10 -18.38 -18.51
C LYS A 46 26.75 -18.29 -17.77
N ASP A 47 26.62 -17.31 -16.88
CA ASP A 47 25.39 -17.07 -16.17
C ASP A 47 24.24 -16.74 -17.14
N LEU A 48 24.46 -15.84 -18.11
CA LEU A 48 23.47 -15.48 -19.14
C LEU A 48 23.04 -16.70 -19.94
N GLN A 49 23.98 -17.52 -20.40
CA GLN A 49 23.67 -18.75 -21.11
C GLN A 49 22.85 -19.71 -20.26
N LYS A 50 23.21 -19.84 -18.99
CA LYS A 50 22.49 -20.72 -18.05
C LYS A 50 21.05 -20.28 -17.79
N TYR A 51 20.80 -18.95 -17.62
CA TYR A 51 19.43 -18.44 -17.50
C TYR A 51 18.63 -18.72 -18.77
N TYR A 52 19.22 -18.46 -19.94
CA TYR A 52 18.55 -18.70 -21.23
C TYR A 52 18.17 -20.18 -21.39
N ASP A 53 19.09 -21.12 -21.11
CA ASP A 53 18.88 -22.57 -21.21
C ASP A 53 17.80 -23.05 -20.23
N LEU A 54 17.66 -22.42 -19.04
CA LEU A 54 16.63 -22.72 -18.05
C LEU A 54 15.26 -22.07 -18.38
N GLY A 55 15.14 -21.44 -19.53
CA GLY A 55 13.88 -20.86 -20.00
C GLY A 55 13.48 -19.56 -19.34
N PHE A 56 14.45 -18.78 -18.86
CA PHE A 56 14.18 -17.42 -18.40
C PHE A 56 14.07 -16.42 -19.55
N LYS A 57 13.35 -15.32 -19.31
CA LYS A 57 13.30 -14.12 -20.15
C LYS A 57 13.55 -12.90 -19.27
N LEU A 58 14.41 -11.98 -19.69
CA LEU A 58 14.65 -10.72 -19.01
C LEU A 58 13.42 -9.82 -19.09
N VAL A 59 13.01 -9.30 -17.93
CA VAL A 59 11.91 -8.35 -17.80
C VAL A 59 12.34 -7.15 -16.98
N SER A 60 11.74 -5.97 -17.23
CA SER A 60 12.04 -4.76 -16.47
C SER A 60 11.35 -4.78 -15.10
N ILE A 61 11.90 -4.06 -14.14
CA ILE A 61 11.25 -3.83 -12.84
C ILE A 61 9.92 -3.12 -13.04
N LYS A 62 9.89 -2.12 -13.91
CA LYS A 62 8.70 -1.35 -14.22
C LYS A 62 7.57 -2.22 -14.76
N ASP A 63 7.84 -3.11 -15.71
CA ASP A 63 6.80 -3.95 -16.29
C ASP A 63 6.32 -4.99 -15.30
N PHE A 64 7.22 -5.58 -14.52
CA PHE A 64 6.86 -6.64 -13.58
C PHE A 64 6.19 -6.12 -12.29
N PHE A 65 6.78 -5.10 -11.65
CA PHE A 65 6.27 -4.64 -10.34
C PHE A 65 5.28 -3.47 -10.42
N ASN A 66 5.28 -2.67 -11.51
CA ASN A 66 4.32 -1.58 -11.66
C ASN A 66 2.99 -2.04 -12.23
N ASN A 67 3.06 -2.86 -13.28
CA ASN A 67 1.87 -3.28 -14.01
C ASN A 67 1.42 -4.69 -13.62
N GLY A 68 2.25 -5.43 -12.87
CA GLY A 68 2.03 -6.84 -12.55
C GLY A 68 2.02 -7.75 -13.80
N ARG A 69 2.50 -7.23 -14.95
CA ARG A 69 2.32 -7.87 -16.24
C ARG A 69 3.55 -7.67 -17.12
N ALA A 70 4.48 -8.57 -17.01
CA ALA A 70 5.57 -8.64 -17.98
C ALA A 70 5.16 -9.55 -19.14
N ASP A 71 5.46 -9.15 -20.36
CA ASP A 71 5.31 -9.99 -21.54
C ASP A 71 6.35 -11.14 -21.49
N VAL A 72 5.94 -12.26 -20.90
CA VAL A 72 6.73 -13.49 -20.76
C VAL A 72 6.03 -14.59 -21.56
N PRO A 73 6.65 -15.22 -22.55
CA PRO A 73 6.03 -16.29 -23.32
C PRO A 73 5.58 -17.48 -22.46
N ALA A 74 4.56 -18.19 -22.93
CA ALA A 74 4.02 -19.37 -22.23
C ALA A 74 5.13 -20.39 -21.90
N GLY A 75 5.14 -20.87 -20.67
CA GLY A 75 6.12 -21.83 -20.14
C GLY A 75 7.47 -21.21 -19.75
N LYS A 76 7.74 -19.95 -20.10
CA LYS A 76 8.95 -19.22 -19.68
C LYS A 76 8.79 -18.62 -18.28
N LYS A 77 9.91 -18.16 -17.71
CA LYS A 77 10.02 -17.58 -16.38
C LYS A 77 10.59 -16.16 -16.47
N PRO A 78 10.06 -15.17 -15.76
CA PRO A 78 10.65 -13.85 -15.67
C PRO A 78 11.99 -13.90 -14.92
N LEU A 79 12.98 -13.16 -15.41
CA LEU A 79 14.24 -12.87 -14.76
C LEU A 79 14.41 -11.37 -14.66
N ILE A 80 14.53 -10.86 -13.44
CA ILE A 80 14.86 -9.45 -13.19
C ILE A 80 16.34 -9.37 -12.85
N MET A 81 17.11 -8.70 -13.69
CA MET A 81 18.56 -8.55 -13.53
C MET A 81 18.90 -7.16 -13.02
N THR A 82 19.63 -7.09 -11.91
CA THR A 82 19.99 -5.84 -11.23
C THR A 82 21.50 -5.74 -11.01
N PHE A 83 21.99 -4.50 -11.05
CA PHE A 83 23.39 -4.16 -10.84
C PHE A 83 23.47 -3.03 -9.81
N ASP A 84 24.17 -3.25 -8.71
CA ASP A 84 24.33 -2.24 -7.66
C ASP A 84 25.67 -1.47 -7.82
N ASP A 85 25.78 -0.27 -7.24
CA ASP A 85 26.94 0.62 -7.19
C ASP A 85 27.26 1.39 -8.48
N ALA A 86 26.72 1.05 -9.61
CA ALA A 86 27.05 1.63 -10.92
C ALA A 86 28.57 1.74 -11.17
N THR A 87 29.28 0.62 -11.02
CA THR A 87 30.75 0.58 -11.18
C THR A 87 31.19 0.64 -12.65
N ALA A 88 32.46 1.00 -12.90
CA ALA A 88 33.03 1.02 -14.26
C ALA A 88 32.92 -0.34 -14.96
N GLY A 89 33.08 -1.45 -14.23
CA GLY A 89 32.95 -2.78 -14.81
C GLY A 89 31.53 -3.11 -15.29
N GLN A 90 30.52 -2.41 -14.82
CA GLN A 90 29.16 -2.56 -15.30
C GLN A 90 28.94 -1.79 -16.61
N PHE A 91 29.49 -0.57 -16.74
CA PHE A 91 29.42 0.20 -17.96
C PHE A 91 30.68 1.04 -18.17
N SER A 92 31.49 0.67 -19.13
CA SER A 92 32.66 1.43 -19.59
C SER A 92 32.63 1.69 -21.09
N TRP A 93 33.16 2.83 -21.47
CA TRP A 93 33.56 3.06 -22.84
C TRP A 93 34.92 2.36 -23.14
N GLN A 94 35.10 1.92 -24.34
CA GLN A 94 36.39 1.37 -24.78
C GLN A 94 37.42 2.50 -24.83
N ILE A 95 38.55 2.31 -24.15
CA ILE A 95 39.64 3.26 -24.08
C ILE A 95 40.85 2.68 -24.83
N VAL A 96 41.46 3.47 -25.75
CA VAL A 96 42.69 3.14 -26.41
C VAL A 96 43.62 4.36 -26.31
N ASN A 97 44.83 4.16 -25.80
CA ASN A 97 45.82 5.23 -25.57
C ASN A 97 45.26 6.44 -24.77
N GLY A 98 44.46 6.17 -23.75
CA GLY A 98 43.88 7.19 -22.88
C GLY A 98 42.71 7.97 -23.47
N THR A 99 42.20 7.56 -24.65
CA THR A 99 41.08 8.24 -25.31
C THR A 99 39.94 7.27 -25.60
N THR A 100 38.69 7.75 -25.51
CA THR A 100 37.52 6.97 -25.87
C THR A 100 37.50 6.68 -27.37
N VAL A 101 37.23 5.42 -27.71
CA VAL A 101 37.06 5.01 -29.10
C VAL A 101 35.72 5.52 -29.64
N GLU A 102 35.72 6.09 -30.84
CA GLU A 102 34.48 6.53 -31.49
C GLU A 102 33.56 5.33 -31.77
N GLY A 103 32.28 5.49 -31.49
CA GLY A 103 31.27 4.47 -31.73
C GLY A 103 30.21 4.94 -32.72
N SER A 104 29.00 4.49 -32.57
CA SER A 104 27.86 4.81 -33.44
C SER A 104 26.69 5.44 -32.68
N GLY A 105 25.85 6.18 -33.42
CA GLY A 105 24.61 6.74 -32.85
C GLY A 105 24.83 7.84 -31.78
N GLY A 106 25.99 8.51 -31.81
CA GLY A 106 26.33 9.61 -30.89
C GLY A 106 26.94 9.14 -29.57
N TYR A 107 27.30 7.88 -29.44
CA TYR A 107 27.94 7.31 -28.25
C TYR A 107 29.33 6.76 -28.57
N PRO A 108 30.31 6.85 -27.63
CA PRO A 108 31.54 6.11 -27.71
C PRO A 108 31.30 4.60 -27.79
N LYS A 109 32.29 3.86 -28.26
CA LYS A 109 32.24 2.41 -28.32
C LYS A 109 32.28 1.81 -26.92
N ILE A 110 31.39 0.85 -26.66
CA ILE A 110 31.28 0.19 -25.36
C ILE A 110 32.38 -0.85 -25.21
N ASP A 111 32.96 -0.96 -24.03
CA ASP A 111 33.89 -2.03 -23.69
C ASP A 111 33.17 -3.39 -23.76
N PRO A 112 33.58 -4.33 -24.60
CA PRO A 112 32.93 -5.63 -24.77
C PRO A 112 33.04 -6.54 -23.53
N ASN A 113 33.87 -6.19 -22.55
CA ASN A 113 34.05 -6.93 -21.30
C ASN A 113 33.30 -6.33 -20.11
N CYS A 114 32.69 -5.14 -20.24
CA CYS A 114 31.78 -4.63 -19.22
C CYS A 114 30.41 -5.33 -19.34
N ALA A 115 29.61 -5.25 -18.25
CA ALA A 115 28.29 -5.90 -18.22
C ALA A 115 27.40 -5.47 -19.40
N VAL A 116 27.32 -4.17 -19.71
CA VAL A 116 26.50 -3.64 -20.82
C VAL A 116 26.96 -4.20 -22.16
N GLY A 117 28.28 -4.24 -22.41
CA GLY A 117 28.84 -4.81 -23.61
C GLY A 117 28.51 -6.30 -23.79
N ILE A 118 28.64 -7.07 -22.73
CA ILE A 118 28.31 -8.50 -22.69
C ILE A 118 26.82 -8.71 -22.94
N LEU A 119 25.94 -7.94 -22.29
CA LEU A 119 24.50 -8.01 -22.50
C LEU A 119 24.08 -7.66 -23.91
N ASP A 120 24.70 -6.65 -24.54
CA ASP A 120 24.41 -6.27 -25.90
C ASP A 120 24.84 -7.36 -26.91
N GLU A 121 25.97 -7.99 -26.69
CA GLU A 121 26.43 -9.12 -27.53
C GLU A 121 25.54 -10.36 -27.33
N PHE A 122 25.08 -10.63 -26.08
CA PHE A 122 24.19 -11.73 -25.84
C PHE A 122 22.82 -11.51 -26.49
N TYR A 123 22.27 -10.29 -26.39
CA TYR A 123 21.01 -9.91 -27.02
C TYR A 123 21.05 -10.05 -28.57
N LYS A 124 22.16 -9.71 -29.20
CA LYS A 124 22.30 -9.91 -30.66
C LYS A 124 22.15 -11.39 -31.06
N LYS A 125 22.58 -12.30 -30.20
CA LYS A 125 22.52 -13.76 -30.46
C LYS A 125 21.16 -14.35 -30.01
N HIS A 126 20.57 -13.82 -28.98
CA HIS A 126 19.36 -14.31 -28.32
C HIS A 126 18.37 -13.18 -28.07
N PRO A 127 17.75 -12.58 -29.11
CA PRO A 127 16.85 -11.42 -28.94
C PRO A 127 15.59 -11.77 -28.18
N ASP A 128 15.15 -13.02 -28.17
CA ASP A 128 14.02 -13.56 -27.40
C ASP A 128 14.29 -13.63 -25.90
N PHE A 129 15.56 -13.62 -25.45
CA PHE A 129 15.91 -13.51 -24.05
C PHE A 129 15.51 -12.15 -23.45
N GLY A 130 15.45 -11.10 -24.25
CA GLY A 130 15.18 -9.73 -23.84
C GLY A 130 16.45 -8.96 -23.50
N ARG A 131 16.24 -7.68 -23.18
CA ARG A 131 17.34 -6.70 -23.01
C ARG A 131 17.26 -5.94 -21.69
N ALA A 132 16.23 -6.21 -20.89
CA ALA A 132 15.97 -5.50 -19.65
C ALA A 132 17.04 -5.79 -18.59
N ALA A 133 17.49 -4.75 -17.92
CA ALA A 133 18.33 -4.80 -16.73
C ALA A 133 18.22 -3.46 -16.01
N THR A 134 18.38 -3.44 -14.69
CA THR A 134 18.31 -2.22 -13.88
C THR A 134 19.65 -1.95 -13.24
N PHE A 135 20.14 -0.72 -13.38
CA PHE A 135 21.41 -0.26 -12.79
C PHE A 135 21.08 0.72 -11.64
N PHE A 136 21.40 0.31 -10.43
CA PHE A 136 21.19 1.12 -9.23
C PHE A 136 22.40 2.04 -9.03
N CYS A 137 22.17 3.34 -9.22
CA CYS A 137 23.21 4.35 -9.20
C CYS A 137 23.25 5.12 -7.88
N ASN A 138 24.47 5.43 -7.42
CA ASN A 138 24.77 6.39 -6.38
C ASN A 138 25.30 7.71 -7.00
N SER A 139 25.94 8.58 -6.21
CA SER A 139 26.38 9.93 -6.64
C SER A 139 27.47 9.94 -7.71
N ASN A 140 28.10 8.81 -8.03
CA ASN A 140 29.19 8.73 -9.01
C ASN A 140 28.99 7.60 -10.04
N PRO A 141 27.95 7.69 -10.90
CA PRO A 141 27.56 6.59 -11.77
C PRO A 141 28.64 6.25 -12.82
N PHE A 142 29.07 4.98 -12.85
CA PHE A 142 29.98 4.43 -13.85
C PHE A 142 31.28 5.22 -14.02
N TYR A 143 31.85 5.70 -12.90
CA TYR A 143 33.07 6.51 -12.93
C TYR A 143 34.19 5.81 -13.68
N GLN A 144 34.76 6.52 -14.64
CA GLN A 144 35.88 6.09 -15.48
C GLN A 144 36.78 7.32 -15.69
N PRO A 145 38.02 7.34 -15.14
CA PRO A 145 38.85 8.54 -15.11
C PRO A 145 39.04 9.23 -16.47
N GLU A 146 39.17 8.42 -17.54
CA GLU A 146 39.42 8.91 -18.91
C GLU A 146 38.16 9.50 -19.55
N SER A 147 36.99 9.25 -18.99
CA SER A 147 35.71 9.70 -19.53
C SER A 147 34.72 10.15 -18.44
N ARG A 148 35.24 10.72 -17.35
CA ARG A 148 34.45 11.09 -16.16
C ARG A 148 33.26 11.99 -16.45
N ASP A 149 33.33 12.85 -17.44
CA ASP A 149 32.30 13.80 -17.80
C ASP A 149 31.19 13.18 -18.69
N THR A 150 31.29 11.89 -19.00
CA THR A 150 30.34 11.19 -19.89
C THR A 150 29.31 10.33 -19.12
N TRP A 151 29.25 10.42 -17.82
CA TRP A 151 28.29 9.62 -17.04
C TRP A 151 26.83 9.87 -17.46
N LYS A 152 26.47 11.10 -17.83
CA LYS A 152 25.14 11.42 -18.37
C LYS A 152 24.85 10.66 -19.67
N LEU A 153 25.81 10.58 -20.56
CA LEU A 153 25.67 9.80 -21.82
C LEU A 153 25.48 8.29 -21.53
N LYS A 154 26.13 7.76 -20.48
CA LYS A 154 25.95 6.36 -20.08
C LYS A 154 24.53 6.10 -19.60
N LEU A 155 23.95 6.97 -18.75
CA LEU A 155 22.55 6.85 -18.32
C LEU A 155 21.58 6.96 -19.50
N GLN A 156 21.81 7.93 -20.41
CA GLN A 156 21.01 8.09 -21.64
C GLN A 156 21.07 6.86 -22.54
N TYR A 157 22.24 6.26 -22.70
CA TYR A 157 22.39 5.02 -23.48
C TYR A 157 21.59 3.87 -22.87
N LEU A 158 21.67 3.67 -21.56
CA LEU A 158 20.94 2.60 -20.86
C LEU A 158 19.43 2.71 -21.09
N VAL A 159 18.87 3.90 -20.87
CA VAL A 159 17.43 4.12 -21.05
C VAL A 159 17.01 4.00 -22.52
N LYS A 160 17.78 4.60 -23.45
CA LYS A 160 17.53 4.49 -24.90
C LYS A 160 17.52 3.04 -25.38
N THR A 161 18.28 2.17 -24.73
CA THR A 161 18.39 0.74 -25.11
C THR A 161 17.48 -0.18 -24.30
N GLY A 162 16.48 0.37 -23.58
CA GLY A 162 15.47 -0.39 -22.85
C GLY A 162 15.90 -0.92 -21.49
N ARG A 163 16.93 -0.32 -20.89
CA ARG A 163 17.38 -0.60 -19.53
C ARG A 163 16.87 0.46 -18.57
N GLU A 164 16.87 0.16 -17.29
CA GLU A 164 16.37 1.05 -16.24
C GLU A 164 17.49 1.57 -15.36
N ILE A 165 17.28 2.77 -14.83
CA ILE A 165 18.10 3.35 -13.78
C ILE A 165 17.31 3.32 -12.47
N GLY A 166 17.90 2.72 -11.44
CA GLY A 166 17.36 2.71 -10.09
C GLY A 166 18.17 3.60 -9.15
N ASN A 167 17.62 3.87 -7.98
CA ASN A 167 18.26 4.63 -6.93
C ASN A 167 19.07 3.71 -6.01
N HIS A 168 20.31 4.09 -5.67
CA HIS A 168 21.15 3.36 -4.70
C HIS A 168 21.61 4.25 -3.55
N THR A 169 20.77 5.20 -3.13
CA THR A 169 21.08 6.33 -2.27
C THR A 169 22.20 7.25 -2.81
N TYR A 170 22.19 8.50 -2.40
CA TYR A 170 23.18 9.45 -2.92
C TYR A 170 24.60 9.13 -2.46
N GLY A 171 24.76 8.87 -1.16
CA GLY A 171 26.06 8.62 -0.52
C GLY A 171 26.36 7.14 -0.27
N HIS A 172 25.62 6.19 -0.85
CA HIS A 172 25.69 4.77 -0.48
C HIS A 172 25.41 4.58 1.03
N ASP A 173 24.34 5.21 1.49
CA ASP A 173 24.04 5.37 2.91
C ASP A 173 23.41 4.13 3.54
N ASP A 174 23.83 3.78 4.75
CA ASP A 174 23.16 2.80 5.60
C ASP A 174 21.90 3.42 6.22
N LEU A 175 20.74 3.10 5.64
CA LEU A 175 19.45 3.68 6.03
C LEU A 175 19.04 3.33 7.46
N SER A 176 19.58 2.28 8.05
CA SER A 176 19.31 1.91 9.46
C SER A 176 19.84 2.93 10.47
N LYS A 177 20.73 3.81 10.03
CA LYS A 177 21.35 4.86 10.84
C LYS A 177 20.71 6.23 10.66
N LEU A 178 19.77 6.37 9.72
CA LEU A 178 19.16 7.64 9.36
C LEU A 178 17.79 7.82 10.02
N ASP A 179 17.45 9.07 10.30
CA ASP A 179 16.09 9.50 10.63
C ASP A 179 15.25 9.72 9.37
N PHE A 180 13.97 10.07 9.54
CA PHE A 180 13.06 10.31 8.42
C PHE A 180 13.57 11.36 7.42
N ASN A 181 14.20 12.44 7.91
CA ASN A 181 14.75 13.48 7.04
C ASN A 181 16.01 13.02 6.31
N GLY A 182 16.89 12.28 6.97
CA GLY A 182 18.07 11.67 6.36
C GLY A 182 17.71 10.71 5.24
N ILE A 183 16.71 9.84 5.46
CA ILE A 183 16.20 8.91 4.43
C ILE A 183 15.67 9.70 3.22
N LYS A 184 14.77 10.65 3.45
CA LYS A 184 14.20 11.48 2.37
C LYS A 184 15.29 12.26 1.62
N LYS A 185 16.27 12.80 2.35
CA LYS A 185 17.37 13.57 1.76
C LYS A 185 18.17 12.73 0.77
N THR A 186 18.69 11.58 1.19
CA THR A 186 19.58 10.78 0.33
C THR A 186 18.83 10.24 -0.90
N LEU A 187 17.57 9.82 -0.74
CA LEU A 187 16.76 9.31 -1.85
C LEU A 187 16.37 10.42 -2.85
N ALA A 188 15.95 11.59 -2.37
CA ALA A 188 15.58 12.71 -3.23
C ALA A 188 16.80 13.34 -3.93
N MET A 189 17.95 13.40 -3.28
CA MET A 189 19.20 13.88 -3.91
C MET A 189 19.63 12.96 -5.04
N GLN A 190 19.57 11.64 -4.86
CA GLN A 190 19.91 10.70 -5.92
C GLN A 190 18.91 10.74 -7.08
N GLN A 191 17.62 10.89 -6.81
CA GLN A 191 16.62 11.10 -7.87
C GLN A 191 16.93 12.37 -8.67
N SER A 192 17.29 13.46 -7.99
CA SER A 192 17.69 14.71 -8.66
C SER A 192 18.93 14.55 -9.54
N LEU A 193 19.93 13.76 -9.10
CA LEU A 193 21.11 13.46 -9.93
C LEU A 193 20.71 12.70 -11.20
N ILE A 194 19.82 11.73 -11.09
CA ILE A 194 19.33 10.97 -12.25
C ILE A 194 18.61 11.91 -13.23
N GLU A 195 17.80 12.85 -12.72
CA GLU A 195 17.10 13.85 -13.54
C GLU A 195 18.03 14.84 -14.25
N GLU A 196 19.22 15.09 -13.73
CA GLU A 196 20.23 15.89 -14.45
C GLU A 196 20.68 15.26 -15.77
N ALA A 197 20.71 13.94 -15.83
CA ALA A 197 21.06 13.21 -17.05
C ALA A 197 19.85 12.88 -17.91
N LEU A 198 18.70 12.72 -17.29
CA LEU A 198 17.46 12.20 -17.87
C LEU A 198 16.28 13.05 -17.36
N PRO A 199 16.03 14.24 -17.92
CA PRO A 199 14.94 15.10 -17.49
C PRO A 199 13.60 14.36 -17.47
N SER A 200 12.85 14.50 -16.38
CA SER A 200 11.55 13.83 -16.13
C SER A 200 11.62 12.30 -16.01
N TYR A 201 12.79 11.72 -15.84
CA TYR A 201 12.92 10.30 -15.57
C TYR A 201 12.63 10.02 -14.09
N GLU A 202 11.63 9.20 -13.85
CA GLU A 202 11.29 8.72 -12.50
C GLU A 202 11.84 7.29 -12.33
N ALA A 203 12.81 7.12 -11.44
CA ALA A 203 13.26 5.80 -11.07
C ALA A 203 12.11 5.03 -10.41
N SER A 204 11.87 3.80 -10.86
CA SER A 204 10.77 2.96 -10.35
C SER A 204 11.13 2.20 -9.08
N SER A 205 12.41 2.17 -8.71
CA SER A 205 12.93 1.30 -7.65
C SER A 205 14.15 1.86 -6.95
N VAL A 206 14.38 1.37 -5.73
CA VAL A 206 15.57 1.61 -4.92
C VAL A 206 16.19 0.27 -4.49
N ALA A 207 17.51 0.14 -4.54
CA ALA A 207 18.24 -0.93 -3.88
C ALA A 207 18.90 -0.37 -2.62
N LEU A 208 18.77 -1.08 -1.51
CA LEU A 208 19.26 -0.61 -0.21
C LEU A 208 20.74 -0.99 -0.04
N PRO A 209 21.65 -0.03 0.13
CA PRO A 209 23.02 -0.33 0.48
C PRO A 209 23.09 -1.24 1.72
N PHE A 210 23.93 -2.28 1.67
CA PHE A 210 24.08 -3.30 2.72
C PHE A 210 22.81 -4.10 3.03
N GLY A 211 21.71 -3.95 2.27
CA GLY A 211 20.40 -4.48 2.62
C GLY A 211 19.81 -3.85 3.89
N ALA A 212 20.29 -2.68 4.29
CA ALA A 212 20.00 -2.05 5.58
C ALA A 212 18.66 -1.33 5.56
N LEU A 213 17.63 -1.94 6.15
CA LEU A 213 16.31 -1.35 6.31
C LEU A 213 16.32 -0.21 7.34
N PRO A 214 15.56 0.87 7.12
CA PRO A 214 15.29 1.85 8.15
C PRO A 214 14.71 1.19 9.41
N LYS A 215 15.14 1.66 10.59
CA LYS A 215 14.55 1.21 11.87
C LYS A 215 13.08 1.60 12.01
N ARG A 216 12.70 2.73 11.41
CA ARG A 216 11.33 3.23 11.28
C ARG A 216 11.21 3.96 9.95
N GLY A 217 9.99 4.01 9.39
CA GLY A 217 9.74 4.77 8.18
C GLY A 217 10.00 3.99 6.89
N ARG A 218 9.77 2.70 6.87
CA ARG A 218 9.90 1.89 5.64
C ARG A 218 9.01 2.39 4.50
N TRP A 219 7.89 3.04 4.82
CA TRP A 219 7.05 3.69 3.77
C TRP A 219 7.81 4.76 2.98
N LEU A 220 8.85 5.37 3.57
CA LEU A 220 9.72 6.33 2.88
C LEU A 220 10.59 5.68 1.79
N LEU A 221 10.71 4.35 1.78
CA LEU A 221 11.33 3.62 0.67
C LEU A 221 10.46 3.61 -0.59
N GLN A 222 9.19 3.97 -0.47
CA GLN A 222 8.27 4.04 -1.60
C GLN A 222 8.12 5.47 -2.11
N SER A 223 7.89 6.44 -1.23
CA SER A 223 7.70 7.84 -1.66
C SER A 223 8.11 8.83 -0.59
N GLY A 224 8.54 10.00 -1.01
CA GLY A 224 8.90 11.09 -0.13
C GLY A 224 9.31 12.35 -0.87
N ALA A 225 9.59 13.40 -0.08
CA ALA A 225 10.07 14.68 -0.60
C ALA A 225 11.10 15.30 0.34
N TYR A 226 12.11 15.95 -0.24
CA TYR A 226 13.09 16.74 0.49
C TYR A 226 13.44 18.00 -0.32
N ASN A 227 13.31 19.18 0.28
CA ASN A 227 13.59 20.48 -0.34
C ASN A 227 12.93 20.66 -1.74
N GLY A 228 11.65 20.28 -1.86
CA GLY A 228 10.89 20.38 -3.10
C GLY A 228 11.19 19.30 -4.17
N LYS A 229 12.15 18.42 -3.93
CA LYS A 229 12.45 17.27 -4.79
C LYS A 229 11.70 16.04 -4.26
N THR A 230 11.02 15.34 -5.16
CA THR A 230 10.20 14.16 -4.85
C THR A 230 10.82 12.88 -5.43
N TYR A 231 10.42 11.74 -4.88
CA TYR A 231 10.69 10.42 -5.45
C TYR A 231 9.48 9.51 -5.20
N ASN A 232 9.29 8.50 -6.07
CA ASN A 232 8.18 7.56 -6.00
C ASN A 232 8.59 6.19 -6.52
N TYR A 233 9.08 5.32 -5.64
CA TYR A 233 9.50 3.97 -5.98
C TYR A 233 8.38 2.97 -5.72
N LYS A 234 8.27 1.96 -6.58
CA LYS A 234 7.29 0.87 -6.42
C LYS A 234 7.81 -0.24 -5.53
N VAL A 235 9.13 -0.45 -5.57
CA VAL A 235 9.78 -1.51 -4.81
C VAL A 235 11.14 -1.07 -4.27
N ALA A 236 11.50 -1.62 -3.09
CA ALA A 236 12.81 -1.52 -2.48
C ALA A 236 13.45 -2.90 -2.36
N PHE A 237 14.65 -3.05 -2.90
CA PHE A 237 15.38 -4.31 -2.92
C PHE A 237 16.37 -4.41 -1.76
N LEU A 238 16.36 -5.58 -1.12
CA LEU A 238 17.36 -5.97 -0.13
C LEU A 238 18.56 -6.63 -0.83
N VAL A 239 19.66 -6.78 -0.09
CA VAL A 239 20.76 -7.68 -0.48
C VAL A 239 20.28 -9.13 -0.35
N GLY A 240 20.66 -9.95 -1.32
CA GLY A 240 20.03 -11.20 -1.63
C GLY A 240 20.16 -12.36 -0.67
N TRP A 241 19.20 -13.22 -0.67
CA TRP A 241 19.16 -14.55 -0.01
C TRP A 241 18.29 -15.53 -0.78
N SER A 242 17.25 -15.06 -1.49
CA SER A 242 16.24 -15.97 -2.05
C SER A 242 15.46 -15.33 -3.20
N PRO A 243 14.80 -16.13 -4.04
CA PRO A 243 13.77 -15.66 -4.94
C PRO A 243 12.66 -14.90 -4.20
N THR A 244 12.04 -13.95 -4.88
CA THR A 244 10.94 -13.14 -4.35
C THR A 244 9.56 -13.66 -4.78
N LEU A 245 8.51 -12.99 -4.30
CA LEU A 245 7.13 -13.22 -4.68
C LEU A 245 6.67 -12.19 -5.72
N PRO A 246 5.67 -12.48 -6.57
CA PRO A 246 5.10 -11.49 -7.48
C PRO A 246 4.29 -10.43 -6.72
N PRO A 247 4.08 -9.22 -7.31
CA PRO A 247 3.49 -8.07 -6.61
C PRO A 247 2.03 -8.28 -6.15
N TYR A 248 1.33 -9.21 -6.75
CA TYR A 248 -0.04 -9.56 -6.39
C TYR A 248 -0.16 -10.79 -5.45
N HIS A 249 0.94 -11.23 -4.87
CA HIS A 249 0.93 -12.22 -3.78
C HIS A 249 0.66 -11.53 -2.45
N LYS A 250 -0.21 -12.08 -1.59
CA LYS A 250 -0.58 -11.49 -0.28
C LYS A 250 0.58 -11.23 0.67
N ASP A 251 1.62 -12.03 0.58
CA ASP A 251 2.82 -11.90 1.41
C ASP A 251 3.92 -11.06 0.73
N PHE A 252 3.66 -10.49 -0.44
CA PHE A 252 4.59 -9.58 -1.09
C PHE A 252 4.71 -8.28 -0.29
N ASP A 253 5.94 -7.89 -0.01
CA ASP A 253 6.25 -6.62 0.65
C ASP A 253 7.08 -5.75 -0.29
N PRO A 254 6.53 -4.67 -0.86
CA PRO A 254 7.25 -3.82 -1.80
C PRO A 254 8.45 -3.08 -1.18
N ALA A 255 8.51 -2.97 0.16
CA ALA A 255 9.64 -2.37 0.86
C ALA A 255 10.76 -3.37 1.20
N MET A 256 10.59 -4.68 0.89
CA MET A 256 11.50 -5.75 1.32
C MET A 256 11.69 -6.83 0.25
N VAL A 257 11.84 -6.43 -1.01
CA VAL A 257 11.98 -7.39 -2.12
C VAL A 257 13.33 -8.10 -2.05
N GLN A 258 13.29 -9.43 -1.98
CA GLN A 258 14.48 -10.28 -1.90
C GLN A 258 15.13 -10.43 -3.28
N ARG A 259 16.45 -10.62 -3.27
CA ARG A 259 17.24 -10.91 -4.48
C ARG A 259 18.12 -12.15 -4.26
N ILE A 260 18.69 -12.67 -5.32
CA ILE A 260 19.69 -13.73 -5.31
C ILE A 260 21.05 -13.10 -5.64
N GLN A 261 22.02 -13.23 -4.77
CA GLN A 261 23.38 -12.79 -5.06
C GLN A 261 24.00 -13.62 -6.18
N ALA A 262 24.53 -12.97 -7.21
CA ALA A 262 25.13 -13.63 -8.35
C ALA A 262 26.58 -14.08 -8.07
N ASN A 263 26.72 -15.11 -7.23
CA ASN A 263 27.96 -15.84 -7.00
C ASN A 263 27.76 -17.34 -7.28
N ASP A 264 28.85 -18.10 -7.33
CA ASP A 264 28.80 -19.53 -7.71
C ASP A 264 27.95 -20.36 -6.77
N GLU A 265 28.04 -20.13 -5.46
CA GLU A 265 27.33 -20.86 -4.43
C GLU A 265 25.80 -20.61 -4.50
N GLU A 266 25.39 -19.35 -4.47
CA GLU A 266 23.97 -18.99 -4.45
C GLU A 266 23.29 -19.34 -5.79
N LEU A 267 23.94 -19.08 -6.93
CA LEU A 267 23.41 -19.46 -8.24
C LEU A 267 23.27 -20.97 -8.38
N ALA A 268 24.28 -21.75 -7.99
CA ALA A 268 24.22 -23.21 -8.05
C ALA A 268 23.10 -23.75 -7.15
N LYS A 269 22.96 -23.24 -5.94
CA LYS A 269 21.89 -23.56 -4.97
C LYS A 269 20.50 -23.34 -5.59
N TRP A 270 20.26 -22.14 -6.13
CA TRP A 270 18.93 -21.80 -6.62
C TRP A 270 18.60 -22.45 -7.97
N PHE A 271 19.56 -22.71 -8.82
CA PHE A 271 19.36 -23.52 -10.04
C PHE A 271 19.03 -24.97 -9.69
N ALA A 272 19.73 -25.57 -8.71
CA ALA A 272 19.41 -26.92 -8.23
C ALA A 272 18.02 -26.96 -7.60
N HIS A 273 17.65 -25.94 -6.83
CA HIS A 273 16.33 -25.84 -6.22
C HIS A 273 15.21 -25.71 -7.28
N LEU A 274 15.42 -24.87 -8.30
CA LEU A 274 14.48 -24.74 -9.43
C LEU A 274 14.27 -26.08 -10.16
N LYS A 275 15.32 -26.83 -10.40
CA LYS A 275 15.24 -28.14 -11.05
C LYS A 275 14.50 -29.17 -10.21
N ARG A 276 14.69 -29.13 -8.89
CA ARG A 276 14.05 -30.06 -7.95
C ARG A 276 12.58 -29.75 -7.69
N TYR A 277 12.21 -28.46 -7.67
CA TYR A 277 10.89 -27.96 -7.31
C TYR A 277 10.35 -26.94 -8.33
N PRO A 278 10.21 -27.32 -9.61
CA PRO A 278 9.83 -26.37 -10.66
C PRO A 278 8.45 -25.75 -10.43
N ASP A 279 7.53 -26.47 -9.79
CA ASP A 279 6.12 -26.06 -9.59
C ASP A 279 5.93 -24.89 -8.63
N ILE A 280 6.93 -24.56 -7.80
CA ILE A 280 6.83 -23.43 -6.86
C ILE A 280 7.34 -22.10 -7.46
N TYR A 281 7.86 -22.16 -8.70
CA TYR A 281 8.33 -20.98 -9.41
C TYR A 281 7.31 -20.46 -10.38
N PHE A 282 7.47 -19.20 -10.73
CA PHE A 282 6.65 -18.55 -11.75
C PHE A 282 6.78 -19.29 -13.09
N ILE A 283 5.64 -19.66 -13.67
CA ILE A 283 5.52 -20.23 -15.02
C ILE A 283 4.43 -19.44 -15.73
N SER A 284 4.83 -18.63 -16.73
CA SER A 284 3.90 -17.78 -17.47
C SER A 284 2.93 -18.57 -18.33
N ASP A 285 1.71 -18.07 -18.50
CA ASP A 285 0.76 -18.57 -19.48
C ASP A 285 0.86 -17.87 -20.86
N GLY A 286 1.68 -16.84 -20.97
CA GLY A 286 1.94 -16.10 -22.18
C GLY A 286 0.91 -15.01 -22.51
N ASP A 287 -0.09 -14.79 -21.66
CA ASP A 287 -1.13 -13.77 -21.86
C ASP A 287 -0.95 -12.62 -20.84
N PRO A 288 -0.46 -11.45 -21.24
CA PRO A 288 -0.21 -10.33 -20.32
C PRO A 288 -1.50 -9.73 -19.74
N GLU A 289 -2.69 -10.09 -20.25
CA GLU A 289 -3.99 -9.64 -19.72
C GLU A 289 -4.59 -10.62 -18.70
N LYS A 290 -3.85 -11.68 -18.36
CA LYS A 290 -4.33 -12.76 -17.52
C LYS A 290 -3.30 -13.14 -16.46
N ILE A 291 -3.77 -13.59 -15.31
CA ILE A 291 -2.98 -14.21 -14.24
C ILE A 291 -3.46 -15.64 -14.06
N SER A 292 -2.57 -16.61 -14.25
CA SER A 292 -2.87 -18.03 -14.13
C SER A 292 -2.27 -18.60 -12.85
N ILE A 293 -3.14 -19.12 -11.96
CA ILE A 293 -2.76 -19.57 -10.62
C ILE A 293 -3.21 -21.01 -10.36
N GLN A 294 -2.57 -21.66 -9.41
CA GLN A 294 -3.00 -22.97 -8.94
C GLN A 294 -4.11 -22.85 -7.88
N GLU A 295 -5.08 -23.77 -7.88
CA GLU A 295 -6.23 -23.78 -6.95
C GLU A 295 -5.79 -23.76 -5.48
N LYS A 296 -4.76 -24.51 -5.13
CA LYS A 296 -4.18 -24.55 -3.78
C LYS A 296 -3.66 -23.20 -3.29
N ASP A 297 -3.30 -22.31 -4.22
CA ASP A 297 -2.67 -21.00 -3.96
C ASP A 297 -3.66 -19.84 -4.15
N LYS A 298 -4.94 -20.11 -4.49
CA LYS A 298 -5.93 -19.05 -4.79
C LYS A 298 -6.12 -18.05 -3.65
N ASP A 299 -6.01 -18.50 -2.40
CA ASP A 299 -6.16 -17.65 -1.21
C ASP A 299 -4.93 -16.77 -0.96
N LEU A 300 -3.83 -16.99 -1.69
CA LEU A 300 -2.61 -16.18 -1.67
C LEU A 300 -2.64 -15.05 -2.70
N LEU A 301 -3.63 -15.01 -3.59
CA LEU A 301 -3.80 -13.93 -4.55
C LEU A 301 -4.41 -12.69 -3.88
N ASP A 302 -3.71 -11.57 -3.92
CA ASP A 302 -4.26 -10.24 -3.58
C ASP A 302 -4.90 -9.62 -4.82
N ARG A 303 -6.21 -9.79 -4.97
CA ARG A 303 -6.98 -9.28 -6.10
C ARG A 303 -7.00 -7.76 -6.20
N THR A 304 -6.73 -7.06 -5.10
CA THR A 304 -6.72 -5.58 -5.05
C THR A 304 -5.49 -4.98 -5.72
N GLN A 305 -4.44 -5.78 -5.93
CA GLN A 305 -3.24 -5.39 -6.67
C GLN A 305 -3.39 -5.60 -8.19
N LEU A 306 -4.50 -6.17 -8.65
CA LEU A 306 -4.74 -6.41 -10.06
C LEU A 306 -5.59 -5.28 -10.66
N ASN A 307 -5.24 -4.88 -11.87
CA ASN A 307 -5.99 -3.88 -12.61
C ASN A 307 -7.39 -4.41 -13.01
N ALA A 308 -8.35 -3.49 -13.10
CA ALA A 308 -9.66 -3.82 -13.66
C ALA A 308 -9.50 -4.42 -15.07
N GLY A 309 -10.30 -5.45 -15.37
CA GLY A 309 -10.24 -6.17 -16.63
C GLY A 309 -9.24 -7.34 -16.66
N THR A 310 -8.32 -7.44 -15.68
CA THR A 310 -7.42 -8.59 -15.58
C THR A 310 -8.24 -9.89 -15.44
N LYS A 311 -7.95 -10.87 -16.27
CA LYS A 311 -8.50 -12.21 -16.13
C LYS A 311 -7.70 -13.01 -15.10
N VAL A 312 -8.37 -13.77 -14.25
CA VAL A 312 -7.75 -14.69 -13.31
C VAL A 312 -8.22 -16.10 -13.65
N ALA A 313 -7.32 -16.94 -14.11
CA ALA A 313 -7.56 -18.33 -14.41
C ALA A 313 -7.03 -19.24 -13.29
N VAL A 314 -7.84 -20.17 -12.83
CA VAL A 314 -7.50 -21.12 -11.77
C VAL A 314 -7.30 -22.51 -12.37
N TYR A 315 -6.21 -23.18 -12.00
CA TYR A 315 -5.83 -24.49 -12.49
C TYR A 315 -5.65 -25.51 -11.34
N ALA A 316 -6.02 -26.75 -11.59
CA ALA A 316 -5.60 -27.90 -10.79
C ALA A 316 -4.57 -28.70 -11.60
N GLY A 317 -3.30 -28.55 -11.30
CA GLY A 317 -2.21 -29.08 -12.10
C GLY A 317 -2.23 -28.49 -13.52
N LYS A 318 -2.53 -29.33 -14.53
CA LYS A 318 -2.61 -28.91 -15.94
C LYS A 318 -4.04 -28.60 -16.42
N LYS A 319 -5.07 -28.84 -15.58
CA LYS A 319 -6.48 -28.65 -15.93
C LYS A 319 -6.98 -27.29 -15.46
N LYS A 320 -7.48 -26.48 -16.40
CA LYS A 320 -8.18 -25.21 -16.08
C LYS A 320 -9.53 -25.53 -15.40
N LEU A 321 -9.80 -24.88 -14.26
CA LEU A 321 -11.04 -25.04 -13.49
C LEU A 321 -12.01 -23.89 -13.73
N SER A 322 -11.51 -22.65 -13.71
CA SER A 322 -12.33 -21.45 -13.84
C SER A 322 -11.53 -20.28 -14.39
N GLU A 323 -12.26 -19.26 -14.85
CA GLU A 323 -11.70 -17.96 -15.20
C GLU A 323 -12.68 -16.87 -14.75
N THR A 324 -12.17 -15.81 -14.15
CA THR A 324 -12.96 -14.66 -13.68
C THR A 324 -12.23 -13.38 -14.08
N THR A 325 -12.99 -12.28 -14.23
CA THR A 325 -12.39 -10.97 -14.54
C THR A 325 -12.45 -10.08 -13.31
N ILE A 326 -11.37 -9.35 -13.04
CA ILE A 326 -11.33 -8.36 -11.95
C ILE A 326 -12.25 -7.20 -12.30
N PRO A 327 -13.27 -6.92 -11.47
CA PRO A 327 -14.22 -5.84 -11.75
C PRO A 327 -13.55 -4.46 -11.55
N SER A 328 -14.05 -3.47 -12.27
CA SER A 328 -13.67 -2.08 -12.02
C SER A 328 -14.22 -1.60 -10.69
N LYS A 329 -13.36 -1.12 -9.80
CA LYS A 329 -13.76 -0.52 -8.52
C LYS A 329 -14.62 0.72 -8.74
N LYS A 330 -14.30 1.56 -9.72
CA LYS A 330 -15.10 2.72 -10.13
C LYS A 330 -16.50 2.34 -10.57
N ASN A 331 -16.63 1.32 -11.42
CA ASN A 331 -17.93 0.83 -11.87
C ASN A 331 -18.74 0.21 -10.73
N ARG A 332 -18.07 -0.41 -9.77
CA ARG A 332 -18.73 -0.90 -8.56
C ARG A 332 -19.21 0.24 -7.68
N LEU A 333 -18.36 1.22 -7.40
CA LEU A 333 -18.72 2.41 -6.62
C LEU A 333 -19.95 3.14 -7.20
N SER A 334 -20.06 3.27 -8.53
CA SER A 334 -21.19 3.96 -9.15
C SER A 334 -22.56 3.27 -8.93
N ARG A 335 -22.56 2.01 -8.51
CA ARG A 335 -23.77 1.21 -8.22
C ARG A 335 -24.09 1.11 -6.73
N LEU A 336 -23.08 1.33 -5.87
CA LEU A 336 -23.26 1.25 -4.43
C LEU A 336 -23.93 2.52 -3.90
N LYS A 337 -24.79 2.35 -2.90
CA LYS A 337 -25.23 3.45 -2.06
C LYS A 337 -24.11 3.76 -1.05
N THR A 338 -23.59 4.97 -1.11
CA THR A 338 -22.55 5.44 -0.21
C THR A 338 -23.06 6.59 0.62
N ALA A 339 -22.49 6.81 1.80
CA ALA A 339 -22.73 8.01 2.59
C ALA A 339 -22.60 9.26 1.71
N ASP A 340 -23.53 10.21 1.87
CA ASP A 340 -23.57 11.43 1.09
C ASP A 340 -23.69 12.66 2.02
N ARG A 341 -24.87 12.98 2.51
CA ARG A 341 -25.09 14.11 3.44
C ARG A 341 -25.88 13.63 4.64
N GLY A 342 -25.28 13.65 5.81
CA GLY A 342 -25.93 13.04 6.94
C GLY A 342 -25.44 13.45 8.31
N VAL A 343 -26.02 12.84 9.32
CA VAL A 343 -25.64 12.99 10.73
C VAL A 343 -25.33 11.63 11.35
N TYR A 344 -24.61 11.66 12.47
CA TYR A 344 -24.27 10.49 13.28
C TYR A 344 -25.24 10.31 14.45
N TYR A 345 -25.65 9.07 14.67
CA TYR A 345 -26.39 8.66 15.87
C TYR A 345 -25.71 7.49 16.58
N THR A 346 -25.64 7.59 17.92
CA THR A 346 -25.31 6.43 18.74
C THR A 346 -26.41 5.37 18.60
N PHE A 347 -26.10 4.10 18.83
CA PHE A 347 -27.13 3.04 18.91
C PHE A 347 -28.18 3.36 19.97
N HIS A 348 -27.81 4.05 21.08
CA HIS A 348 -28.75 4.51 22.07
C HIS A 348 -29.81 5.46 21.48
N SER A 349 -29.38 6.47 20.74
CA SER A 349 -30.28 7.41 20.06
C SER A 349 -31.09 6.74 18.95
N ALA A 350 -30.51 5.82 18.23
CA ALA A 350 -31.18 5.07 17.15
C ALA A 350 -32.27 4.11 17.69
N GLY A 351 -32.12 3.65 18.92
CA GLY A 351 -33.14 2.83 19.61
C GLY A 351 -34.38 3.61 20.09
N ILE A 352 -34.38 4.94 20.02
CA ILE A 352 -35.46 5.81 20.46
C ILE A 352 -36.32 6.25 19.27
N ARG A 353 -37.55 5.74 19.16
CA ARG A 353 -38.44 5.99 18.00
C ARG A 353 -38.63 7.48 17.68
N SER A 354 -38.92 8.30 18.68
CA SER A 354 -39.13 9.74 18.50
C SER A 354 -37.92 10.47 17.92
N ARG A 355 -36.70 9.98 18.18
CA ARG A 355 -35.48 10.51 17.57
C ARG A 355 -35.35 10.13 16.10
N ILE A 356 -35.74 8.92 15.73
CA ILE A 356 -35.77 8.46 14.31
C ILE A 356 -36.84 9.25 13.56
N ASP A 357 -38.04 9.43 14.10
CA ASP A 357 -39.11 10.24 13.51
C ASP A 357 -38.65 11.70 13.31
N SER A 358 -37.87 12.26 14.25
CA SER A 358 -37.25 13.58 14.14
C SER A 358 -36.22 13.64 12.98
N VAL A 359 -35.37 12.61 12.82
CA VAL A 359 -34.44 12.52 11.67
C VAL A 359 -35.21 12.59 10.37
N ILE A 360 -36.20 11.70 10.19
CA ILE A 360 -37.02 11.63 8.99
C ILE A 360 -37.65 13.00 8.66
N SER A 361 -38.26 13.64 9.66
CA SER A 361 -38.91 14.96 9.49
C SER A 361 -37.91 16.05 9.10
N ASN A 362 -36.72 16.09 9.72
CA ASN A 362 -35.71 17.10 9.42
C ASN A 362 -35.04 16.83 8.05
N TYR A 363 -34.84 15.59 7.66
CA TYR A 363 -34.23 15.26 6.37
C TYR A 363 -35.08 15.75 5.18
N LYS A 364 -36.41 15.68 5.31
CA LYS A 364 -37.33 16.26 4.30
C LYS A 364 -37.17 17.78 4.12
N LYS A 365 -36.67 18.50 5.13
CA LYS A 365 -36.50 19.97 5.11
C LYS A 365 -35.08 20.39 4.73
N THR A 366 -34.09 19.55 4.97
CA THR A 366 -32.64 19.89 4.87
C THR A 366 -31.96 19.32 3.66
N GLY A 367 -32.57 18.34 3.00
CA GLY A 367 -31.95 17.56 1.91
C GLY A 367 -30.84 16.63 2.37
N LEU A 368 -30.73 16.36 3.69
CA LEU A 368 -29.91 15.26 4.20
C LEU A 368 -30.54 13.91 3.81
N ASN A 369 -29.69 12.92 3.57
CA ASN A 369 -30.12 11.62 3.06
C ASN A 369 -29.35 10.43 3.65
N THR A 370 -28.47 10.64 4.62
CA THR A 370 -27.67 9.56 5.22
C THR A 370 -27.76 9.61 6.74
N LEU A 371 -28.05 8.48 7.38
CA LEU A 371 -27.92 8.31 8.81
C LEU A 371 -26.81 7.32 9.13
N VAL A 372 -25.79 7.79 9.88
CA VAL A 372 -24.72 6.93 10.39
C VAL A 372 -25.10 6.45 11.78
N ILE A 373 -25.12 5.14 12.02
CA ILE A 373 -25.52 4.53 13.29
C ILE A 373 -24.38 3.69 13.84
N ASP A 374 -24.01 3.88 15.12
CA ASP A 374 -23.07 2.98 15.79
C ASP A 374 -23.62 1.55 15.88
N MET A 375 -22.79 0.60 15.48
CA MET A 375 -22.99 -0.81 15.85
C MET A 375 -22.16 -1.15 17.06
N LYS A 376 -20.87 -0.79 17.05
CA LYS A 376 -19.93 -0.97 18.15
C LYS A 376 -19.26 0.37 18.49
N ASP A 377 -19.37 0.79 19.73
CA ASP A 377 -18.78 2.05 20.21
C ASP A 377 -17.30 1.92 20.61
N VAL A 378 -16.73 3.01 21.12
CA VAL A 378 -15.31 3.09 21.53
C VAL A 378 -14.98 2.29 22.78
N ASP A 379 -15.98 1.89 23.57
CA ASP A 379 -15.80 0.99 24.71
C ASP A 379 -15.87 -0.49 24.30
N GLY A 380 -16.30 -0.77 23.07
CA GLY A 380 -16.50 -2.12 22.54
C GLY A 380 -17.91 -2.66 22.80
N LEU A 381 -18.86 -1.80 23.26
CA LEU A 381 -20.24 -2.19 23.45
C LEU A 381 -20.94 -2.32 22.08
N LEU A 382 -21.54 -3.49 21.83
CA LEU A 382 -22.39 -3.77 20.68
C LEU A 382 -23.85 -3.50 21.10
N GLY A 383 -24.34 -2.29 20.81
CA GLY A 383 -25.67 -1.84 21.28
C GLY A 383 -26.85 -2.27 20.41
N VAL A 384 -26.59 -3.11 19.42
CA VAL A 384 -27.53 -3.58 18.41
C VAL A 384 -27.64 -5.11 18.44
N GLU A 385 -28.85 -5.66 18.28
CA GLU A 385 -29.03 -7.11 18.23
C GLU A 385 -28.50 -7.66 16.90
N LEU A 386 -27.35 -8.30 16.97
CA LEU A 386 -26.68 -8.97 15.85
C LEU A 386 -26.17 -10.34 16.31
N ASP A 387 -26.20 -11.32 15.44
CA ASP A 387 -25.68 -12.65 15.75
C ASP A 387 -24.17 -12.70 15.49
N VAL A 388 -23.40 -12.32 16.53
CA VAL A 388 -21.93 -12.34 16.50
C VAL A 388 -21.44 -13.12 17.73
N PRO A 389 -20.94 -14.35 17.54
CA PRO A 389 -20.61 -15.25 18.67
C PRO A 389 -19.63 -14.66 19.69
N LEU A 390 -18.56 -14.00 19.22
CA LEU A 390 -17.55 -13.41 20.11
C LEU A 390 -18.13 -12.23 20.92
N ALA A 391 -19.00 -11.41 20.36
CA ALA A 391 -19.70 -10.35 21.10
C ALA A 391 -20.56 -10.91 22.23
N LYS A 392 -21.20 -12.04 22.00
CA LYS A 392 -22.02 -12.72 23.01
C LYS A 392 -21.15 -13.27 24.14
N SER A 393 -20.05 -13.94 23.81
CA SER A 393 -19.16 -14.57 24.82
C SER A 393 -18.37 -13.54 25.65
N THR A 394 -18.10 -12.35 25.13
CA THR A 394 -17.35 -11.30 25.83
C THR A 394 -18.20 -10.39 26.70
N GLY A 395 -19.53 -10.42 26.53
CA GLY A 395 -20.46 -9.50 27.22
C GLY A 395 -20.59 -8.14 26.50
N ALA A 396 -20.08 -7.99 25.29
CA ALA A 396 -20.24 -6.76 24.49
C ALA A 396 -21.73 -6.45 24.19
N LYS A 397 -22.62 -7.42 24.36
CA LYS A 397 -24.07 -7.31 24.19
C LYS A 397 -24.84 -7.16 25.54
N GLU A 398 -24.22 -6.65 26.58
CA GLU A 398 -24.89 -6.48 27.88
C GLU A 398 -26.11 -5.54 27.81
N ARG A 399 -26.10 -4.58 26.90
CA ARG A 399 -27.18 -3.59 26.74
C ARG A 399 -27.53 -3.43 25.26
N ILE A 400 -28.70 -3.96 24.86
CA ILE A 400 -29.24 -3.83 23.52
C ILE A 400 -30.23 -2.67 23.47
N TYR A 401 -29.96 -1.68 22.63
CA TYR A 401 -30.81 -0.51 22.41
C TYR A 401 -31.63 -0.64 21.13
N VAL A 402 -31.02 -1.19 20.06
CA VAL A 402 -31.68 -1.48 18.78
C VAL A 402 -31.95 -2.98 18.68
N LYS A 403 -33.18 -3.41 18.97
CA LYS A 403 -33.59 -4.82 19.01
C LYS A 403 -33.87 -5.38 17.61
N ASP A 404 -34.30 -4.54 16.69
CA ASP A 404 -34.63 -4.91 15.31
C ASP A 404 -33.94 -3.94 14.35
N LEU A 405 -32.69 -4.24 14.03
CA LEU A 405 -31.91 -3.43 13.07
C LEU A 405 -32.51 -3.48 11.67
N LYS A 406 -32.95 -4.65 11.23
CA LYS A 406 -33.54 -4.83 9.90
C LYS A 406 -34.81 -4.02 9.71
N GLY A 407 -35.68 -4.01 10.71
CA GLY A 407 -36.91 -3.19 10.72
C GLY A 407 -36.60 -1.70 10.71
N LEU A 408 -35.61 -1.25 11.52
CA LEU A 408 -35.16 0.15 11.53
C LEU A 408 -34.62 0.58 10.17
N ILE A 409 -33.72 -0.20 9.58
CA ILE A 409 -33.15 0.08 8.24
C ILE A 409 -34.27 0.11 7.20
N GLY A 410 -35.19 -0.86 7.20
CA GLY A 410 -36.33 -0.89 6.31
C GLY A 410 -37.27 0.34 6.43
N GLN A 411 -37.45 0.88 7.65
CA GLN A 411 -38.17 2.14 7.85
C GLN A 411 -37.45 3.33 7.21
N LEU A 412 -36.12 3.44 7.43
CA LEU A 412 -35.29 4.52 6.87
C LEU A 412 -35.21 4.45 5.34
N HIS A 413 -35.09 3.26 4.78
CA HIS A 413 -35.10 3.04 3.31
C HIS A 413 -36.40 3.47 2.65
N LYS A 414 -37.56 3.27 3.31
CA LYS A 414 -38.86 3.74 2.77
C LYS A 414 -38.89 5.28 2.63
N GLU A 415 -38.13 5.98 3.42
CA GLU A 415 -37.98 7.44 3.36
C GLU A 415 -36.81 7.90 2.49
N GLY A 416 -36.17 6.99 1.76
CA GLY A 416 -35.03 7.27 0.87
C GLY A 416 -33.71 7.57 1.60
N ILE A 417 -33.60 7.17 2.89
CA ILE A 417 -32.44 7.43 3.72
C ILE A 417 -31.44 6.28 3.60
N ILE A 418 -30.20 6.60 3.26
CA ILE A 418 -29.05 5.68 3.24
C ILE A 418 -28.64 5.41 4.67
N VAL A 419 -28.43 4.14 5.00
CA VAL A 419 -27.99 3.75 6.35
C VAL A 419 -26.54 3.28 6.30
N ALA A 420 -25.65 4.10 6.87
CA ALA A 420 -24.27 3.75 7.14
C ALA A 420 -24.13 3.26 8.59
N VAL A 421 -23.38 2.19 8.81
CA VAL A 421 -23.14 1.65 10.14
C VAL A 421 -21.68 1.83 10.54
N ARG A 422 -21.43 2.36 11.75
CA ARG A 422 -20.10 2.65 12.24
C ARG A 422 -19.63 1.61 13.26
N ILE A 423 -18.37 1.17 13.13
CA ILE A 423 -17.74 0.15 13.97
C ILE A 423 -16.39 0.70 14.46
N SER A 424 -16.23 0.90 15.77
CA SER A 424 -14.93 1.15 16.38
C SER A 424 -14.11 -0.13 16.36
N VAL A 425 -13.00 -0.17 15.60
CA VAL A 425 -12.30 -1.42 15.32
C VAL A 425 -11.34 -1.81 16.45
N PHE A 426 -10.29 -1.02 16.69
CA PHE A 426 -9.21 -1.41 17.61
C PHE A 426 -9.30 -0.78 19.00
N LYS A 427 -10.11 0.28 19.17
CA LYS A 427 -10.44 0.80 20.50
C LYS A 427 -11.62 0.01 21.05
N ASP A 428 -11.34 -0.98 21.91
CA ASP A 428 -12.33 -1.95 22.40
C ASP A 428 -11.93 -2.45 23.79
N ARG A 429 -12.47 -1.77 24.81
CA ARG A 429 -12.19 -2.09 26.21
C ARG A 429 -12.83 -3.41 26.64
N PHE A 430 -14.02 -3.74 26.13
CA PHE A 430 -14.72 -4.98 26.47
C PHE A 430 -13.93 -6.20 26.03
N LEU A 431 -13.59 -6.26 24.76
CA LEU A 431 -12.84 -7.39 24.21
C LEU A 431 -11.46 -7.52 24.89
N ALA A 432 -10.72 -6.40 25.03
CA ALA A 432 -9.39 -6.41 25.64
C ALA A 432 -9.42 -6.91 27.11
N LYS A 433 -10.47 -6.61 27.87
CA LYS A 433 -10.61 -7.10 29.24
C LYS A 433 -11.02 -8.57 29.34
N LYS A 434 -11.90 -9.04 28.45
CA LYS A 434 -12.41 -10.41 28.46
C LYS A 434 -11.46 -11.40 27.77
N ARG A 435 -10.65 -10.91 26.84
CA ARG A 435 -9.64 -11.65 26.06
C ARG A 435 -8.31 -10.90 26.10
N PRO A 436 -7.59 -10.93 27.25
CA PRO A 436 -6.30 -10.25 27.35
C PRO A 436 -5.27 -10.72 26.33
N ASP A 437 -5.40 -11.94 25.83
CA ASP A 437 -4.59 -12.49 24.73
C ASP A 437 -4.79 -11.76 23.39
N LEU A 438 -5.94 -11.10 23.19
CA LEU A 438 -6.26 -10.25 22.06
C LEU A 438 -5.98 -8.77 22.31
N ALA A 439 -5.60 -8.40 23.54
CA ALA A 439 -5.31 -7.02 23.90
C ALA A 439 -3.97 -6.55 23.29
N LEU A 440 -3.83 -5.25 23.15
CA LEU A 440 -2.55 -4.62 22.82
C LEU A 440 -1.62 -4.72 24.05
N HIS A 441 -0.39 -5.19 23.86
CA HIS A 441 0.58 -5.38 24.94
C HIS A 441 1.70 -4.34 24.88
N GLY A 442 2.26 -4.06 26.04
CA GLY A 442 3.48 -3.29 26.14
C GLY A 442 4.74 -4.15 25.98
N ASN A 443 5.88 -3.52 25.76
CA ASN A 443 7.18 -4.21 25.63
C ASN A 443 7.59 -5.03 26.87
N SER A 444 6.99 -4.73 28.04
CA SER A 444 7.17 -5.50 29.29
C SER A 444 6.26 -6.75 29.36
N GLY A 445 5.40 -7.00 28.37
CA GLY A 445 4.50 -8.16 28.30
C GLY A 445 3.13 -7.97 28.96
N GLY A 446 2.88 -6.86 29.69
CA GLY A 446 1.55 -6.54 30.24
C GLY A 446 0.62 -5.92 29.21
N VAL A 447 -0.70 -5.95 29.48
CA VAL A 447 -1.70 -5.26 28.66
C VAL A 447 -1.40 -3.77 28.68
N TRP A 448 -1.29 -3.19 27.49
CA TRP A 448 -1.07 -1.75 27.32
C TRP A 448 -2.36 -0.97 27.60
N VAL A 449 -2.24 0.16 28.28
CA VAL A 449 -3.38 1.00 28.70
C VAL A 449 -3.11 2.45 28.31
N GLU A 450 -4.10 3.09 27.69
CA GLU A 450 -4.08 4.52 27.36
C GLU A 450 -4.19 5.37 28.65
N ASN A 451 -3.82 6.65 28.61
CA ASN A 451 -3.83 7.54 29.79
C ASN A 451 -5.21 7.66 30.47
N ASP A 452 -6.29 7.50 29.73
CA ASP A 452 -7.67 7.52 30.23
C ASP A 452 -8.15 6.16 30.79
N GLY A 453 -7.23 5.19 30.90
CA GLY A 453 -7.55 3.84 31.41
C GLY A 453 -8.24 2.93 30.40
N ILE A 454 -8.33 3.32 29.14
CA ILE A 454 -8.94 2.51 28.07
C ILE A 454 -7.93 1.52 27.50
N ASN A 455 -8.36 0.27 27.36
CA ASN A 455 -7.59 -0.77 26.70
C ASN A 455 -7.91 -0.81 25.21
N TRP A 456 -6.91 -1.19 24.42
CA TRP A 456 -7.03 -1.42 22.99
C TRP A 456 -6.81 -2.89 22.69
N VAL A 457 -7.41 -3.40 21.64
CA VAL A 457 -7.11 -4.72 21.10
C VAL A 457 -5.97 -4.66 20.11
N ASN A 458 -5.30 -5.79 19.90
CA ASN A 458 -4.10 -5.86 19.07
C ASN A 458 -4.44 -5.76 17.57
N PRO A 459 -4.03 -4.69 16.86
CA PRO A 459 -4.30 -4.54 15.43
C PRO A 459 -3.66 -5.61 14.54
N PHE A 460 -2.67 -6.36 15.01
CA PHE A 460 -2.08 -7.49 14.27
C PHE A 460 -2.86 -8.80 14.42
N SER A 461 -3.86 -8.87 15.32
CA SER A 461 -4.63 -10.09 15.56
C SER A 461 -5.66 -10.38 14.48
N LYS A 462 -5.52 -11.51 13.79
CA LYS A 462 -6.50 -11.98 12.81
C LYS A 462 -7.87 -12.27 13.42
N GLU A 463 -7.92 -12.69 14.68
CA GLU A 463 -9.17 -12.93 15.40
C GLU A 463 -9.90 -11.62 15.68
N VAL A 464 -9.18 -10.54 16.01
CA VAL A 464 -9.74 -9.19 16.13
C VAL A 464 -10.28 -8.70 14.80
N TRP A 465 -9.57 -8.97 13.69
CA TRP A 465 -10.04 -8.63 12.34
C TRP A 465 -11.35 -9.34 12.03
N LYS A 466 -11.36 -10.66 12.24
CA LYS A 466 -12.55 -11.49 12.03
C LYS A 466 -13.75 -10.98 12.81
N TYR A 467 -13.57 -10.66 14.10
CA TYR A 467 -14.63 -10.15 14.97
C TYR A 467 -15.29 -8.89 14.42
N ASN A 468 -14.49 -7.90 14.02
CA ASN A 468 -15.02 -6.64 13.50
C ASN A 468 -15.69 -6.81 12.14
N VAL A 469 -15.15 -7.69 11.30
CA VAL A 469 -15.75 -7.99 9.99
C VAL A 469 -17.03 -8.84 10.13
N ASP A 470 -17.12 -9.75 11.12
CA ASP A 470 -18.36 -10.47 11.43
C ASP A 470 -19.50 -9.51 11.85
N ILE A 471 -19.18 -8.45 12.62
CA ILE A 471 -20.15 -7.39 12.95
C ILE A 471 -20.60 -6.65 11.68
N ALA A 472 -19.64 -6.29 10.81
CA ALA A 472 -19.91 -5.62 9.55
C ALA A 472 -20.80 -6.48 8.64
N GLU A 473 -20.46 -7.76 8.46
CA GLU A 473 -21.21 -8.70 7.63
C GLU A 473 -22.65 -8.89 8.16
N ALA A 474 -22.82 -9.01 9.48
CA ALA A 474 -24.15 -9.12 10.11
C ALA A 474 -24.99 -7.85 9.89
N ALA A 475 -24.40 -6.67 9.95
CA ALA A 475 -25.09 -5.40 9.68
C ALA A 475 -25.49 -5.26 8.21
N ILE A 476 -24.63 -5.67 7.27
CA ILE A 476 -24.93 -5.72 5.83
C ILE A 476 -26.11 -6.67 5.55
N LEU A 477 -26.10 -7.85 6.15
CA LEU A 477 -27.18 -8.83 6.02
C LEU A 477 -28.51 -8.32 6.62
N ALA A 478 -28.45 -7.40 7.58
CA ALA A 478 -29.62 -6.69 8.10
C ALA A 478 -30.08 -5.54 7.17
N GLY A 479 -29.32 -5.19 6.14
CA GLY A 479 -29.68 -4.22 5.10
C GLY A 479 -28.86 -2.93 5.10
N ALA A 480 -27.77 -2.82 5.85
CA ALA A 480 -26.91 -1.64 5.84
C ALA A 480 -26.32 -1.39 4.43
N ASP A 481 -26.38 -0.15 3.98
CA ASP A 481 -25.87 0.27 2.66
C ASP A 481 -24.35 0.49 2.68
N GLU A 482 -23.79 0.90 3.84
CA GLU A 482 -22.37 1.18 4.03
C GLU A 482 -21.90 0.76 5.42
N VAL A 483 -20.68 0.26 5.49
CA VAL A 483 -19.97 0.03 6.75
C VAL A 483 -18.82 1.02 6.85
N GLN A 484 -18.79 1.81 7.93
CA GLN A 484 -17.72 2.74 8.28
C GLN A 484 -16.86 2.15 9.41
N PHE A 485 -15.60 1.87 9.10
CA PHE A 485 -14.63 1.43 10.09
C PHE A 485 -13.92 2.66 10.69
N ASP A 486 -14.12 2.89 11.98
CA ASP A 486 -13.43 3.92 12.75
C ASP A 486 -12.43 3.28 13.73
N TYR A 487 -11.55 4.09 14.31
CA TYR A 487 -10.45 3.64 15.16
C TYR A 487 -9.60 2.52 14.52
N ILE A 488 -9.46 2.58 13.20
CA ILE A 488 -8.55 1.71 12.41
C ILE A 488 -7.12 2.26 12.48
N ARG A 489 -6.60 2.38 13.66
CA ARG A 489 -5.30 2.96 13.99
C ARG A 489 -4.77 2.45 15.30
N PHE A 490 -3.50 2.72 15.55
CA PHE A 490 -2.94 2.57 16.88
C PHE A 490 -3.28 3.79 17.76
N PRO A 491 -3.18 3.65 19.10
CA PRO A 491 -3.36 4.78 20.02
C PRO A 491 -2.30 5.85 19.80
N GLU A 492 -2.70 7.12 19.97
CA GLU A 492 -1.80 8.29 19.86
C GLU A 492 -1.49 8.94 21.21
N LYS A 493 -2.17 8.52 22.28
CA LYS A 493 -2.00 9.06 23.63
C LYS A 493 -1.36 8.03 24.56
N GLY A 494 -0.66 8.51 25.57
CA GLY A 494 0.04 7.64 26.51
C GLY A 494 1.45 7.29 26.03
N ARG A 495 2.02 6.24 26.62
CA ARG A 495 3.37 5.76 26.30
C ARG A 495 3.37 4.89 25.06
N VAL A 496 3.06 5.50 23.90
CA VAL A 496 2.91 4.78 22.62
C VAL A 496 4.19 4.12 22.14
N GLU A 497 5.35 4.58 22.57
CA GLU A 497 6.67 4.00 22.33
C GLU A 497 6.87 2.65 23.02
N ASN A 498 6.10 2.38 24.06
CA ASN A 498 6.12 1.12 24.80
C ASN A 498 5.19 0.04 24.23
N ILE A 499 4.47 0.33 23.14
CA ILE A 499 3.62 -0.66 22.48
C ILE A 499 4.49 -1.72 21.82
N SER A 500 4.22 -2.99 22.10
CA SER A 500 4.89 -4.12 21.49
C SER A 500 4.42 -4.31 20.04
N ILE A 501 5.35 -4.22 19.11
CA ILE A 501 5.13 -4.45 17.69
C ILE A 501 5.91 -5.69 17.28
N PRO A 502 5.36 -6.61 16.46
CA PRO A 502 6.08 -7.76 15.96
C PRO A 502 7.39 -7.32 15.28
N LYS A 503 8.46 -8.12 15.51
CA LYS A 503 9.74 -7.90 14.86
C LYS A 503 9.55 -7.85 13.34
N ASP A 504 10.25 -6.95 12.67
CA ASP A 504 10.20 -6.74 11.22
C ASP A 504 8.85 -6.26 10.66
N LYS A 505 7.98 -5.72 11.53
CA LYS A 505 6.74 -5.07 11.12
C LYS A 505 6.70 -3.61 11.59
N GLU A 506 5.93 -2.81 10.88
CA GLU A 506 5.52 -1.47 11.30
C GLU A 506 4.00 -1.41 11.43
N LYS A 507 3.48 -0.41 12.12
CA LYS A 507 2.04 -0.33 12.47
C LYS A 507 1.12 -0.36 11.25
N TYR A 508 1.51 0.26 10.14
CA TYR A 508 0.69 0.30 8.92
C TYR A 508 0.40 -1.08 8.32
N TYR A 509 1.27 -2.08 8.51
CA TYR A 509 0.99 -3.44 8.05
C TYR A 509 -0.28 -4.03 8.67
N ALA A 510 -0.55 -3.71 9.95
CA ALA A 510 -1.75 -4.16 10.62
C ALA A 510 -3.00 -3.47 10.08
N ILE A 511 -2.90 -2.15 9.85
CA ILE A 511 -4.03 -1.33 9.38
C ILE A 511 -4.43 -1.70 7.95
N GLU A 512 -3.47 -1.73 7.04
CA GLU A 512 -3.70 -2.12 5.64
C GLU A 512 -4.10 -3.59 5.52
N GLY A 513 -3.50 -4.47 6.33
CA GLY A 513 -3.87 -5.88 6.39
C GLY A 513 -5.31 -6.11 6.85
N PHE A 514 -5.79 -5.36 7.85
CA PHE A 514 -7.19 -5.38 8.27
C PHE A 514 -8.13 -4.95 7.13
N LEU A 515 -7.81 -3.83 6.47
CA LEU A 515 -8.67 -3.31 5.40
C LEU A 515 -8.72 -4.25 4.20
N ARG A 516 -7.58 -4.85 3.82
CA ARG A 516 -7.55 -5.89 2.79
C ARG A 516 -8.45 -7.07 3.17
N TYR A 517 -8.31 -7.58 4.40
CA TYR A 517 -9.15 -8.68 4.91
C TYR A 517 -10.64 -8.31 4.90
N ALA A 518 -10.99 -7.09 5.32
CA ALA A 518 -12.37 -6.61 5.30
C ALA A 518 -12.91 -6.50 3.86
N TYR A 519 -12.12 -5.94 2.94
CA TYR A 519 -12.49 -5.83 1.53
C TYR A 519 -12.76 -7.22 0.93
N GLU A 520 -11.85 -8.18 1.08
CA GLU A 520 -11.99 -9.54 0.55
C GLU A 520 -13.23 -10.29 1.10
N ARG A 521 -13.55 -10.07 2.38
CA ARG A 521 -14.71 -10.68 3.02
C ARG A 521 -16.04 -10.06 2.57
N LEU A 522 -16.04 -8.75 2.35
CA LEU A 522 -17.27 -7.97 2.14
C LEU A 522 -17.51 -7.64 0.66
N GLU A 523 -16.53 -7.81 -0.24
CA GLU A 523 -16.68 -7.45 -1.66
C GLU A 523 -17.83 -8.20 -2.38
N LYS A 524 -18.26 -9.33 -1.87
CA LYS A 524 -19.38 -10.13 -2.43
C LYS A 524 -20.77 -9.50 -2.18
N TYR A 525 -20.86 -8.49 -1.31
CA TYR A 525 -22.11 -7.82 -0.98
C TYR A 525 -22.26 -6.48 -1.72
N ASP A 526 -23.50 -6.06 -1.96
CA ASP A 526 -23.83 -4.74 -2.52
C ASP A 526 -23.86 -3.67 -1.41
N ALA A 527 -22.77 -3.59 -0.64
CA ALA A 527 -22.58 -2.59 0.40
C ALA A 527 -21.24 -1.89 0.24
N SER A 528 -21.18 -0.61 0.58
CA SER A 528 -19.98 0.20 0.58
C SER A 528 -19.13 -0.08 1.81
N ILE A 529 -17.81 0.01 1.65
CA ILE A 529 -16.84 0.02 2.76
C ILE A 529 -16.27 1.43 2.84
N ALA A 530 -16.41 2.05 3.99
CA ALA A 530 -15.87 3.36 4.31
C ALA A 530 -14.89 3.30 5.49
N ILE A 531 -14.03 4.29 5.58
CA ILE A 531 -13.12 4.47 6.70
C ILE A 531 -13.18 5.88 7.26
N ASP A 532 -13.20 5.98 8.59
CA ASP A 532 -12.97 7.24 9.28
C ASP A 532 -11.47 7.39 9.55
N VAL A 533 -10.86 8.44 9.02
CA VAL A 533 -9.43 8.69 9.21
C VAL A 533 -9.19 9.85 10.16
N PHE A 534 -8.18 9.71 11.00
CA PHE A 534 -7.84 10.73 11.98
C PHE A 534 -7.45 12.04 11.27
N GLY A 535 -8.07 13.15 11.62
CA GLY A 535 -8.02 14.39 10.85
C GLY A 535 -6.61 14.89 10.52
N VAL A 536 -5.65 14.73 11.46
CA VAL A 536 -4.26 15.13 11.24
C VAL A 536 -3.59 14.37 10.09
N MET A 537 -4.10 13.21 9.73
CA MET A 537 -3.56 12.38 8.65
C MET A 537 -3.71 13.03 7.26
N SER A 538 -4.57 14.03 7.12
CA SER A 538 -4.64 14.88 5.91
C SER A 538 -3.34 15.63 5.64
N TRP A 539 -2.48 15.80 6.65
CA TRP A 539 -1.16 16.46 6.52
C TRP A 539 0.01 15.51 6.31
N LEU A 540 -0.20 14.19 6.37
CA LEU A 540 0.78 13.13 6.13
C LEU A 540 2.16 13.35 6.79
N LYS A 541 2.19 13.80 8.03
CA LYS A 541 3.46 13.90 8.76
C LYS A 541 3.99 12.50 9.10
N ASP A 542 5.26 12.26 8.83
CA ASP A 542 5.89 10.95 9.07
C ASP A 542 5.74 10.48 10.52
N VAL A 543 5.77 11.41 11.48
CA VAL A 543 5.56 11.11 12.90
C VAL A 543 4.15 10.58 13.16
N ASP A 544 3.13 11.17 12.55
CA ASP A 544 1.72 10.77 12.72
C ASP A 544 1.48 9.38 12.10
N ILE A 545 2.08 9.11 10.94
CA ILE A 545 2.06 7.78 10.31
C ILE A 545 2.73 6.75 11.24
N SER A 546 3.90 7.06 11.79
CA SER A 546 4.63 6.14 12.67
C SER A 546 3.88 5.84 13.98
N ILE A 547 3.07 6.79 14.46
CA ILE A 547 2.25 6.64 15.66
C ILE A 547 0.97 5.84 15.37
N THR A 548 0.21 6.25 14.37
CA THR A 548 -1.14 5.73 14.08
C THR A 548 -1.17 4.51 13.18
N GLY A 549 -0.19 4.39 12.29
CA GLY A 549 -0.16 3.38 11.21
C GLY A 549 -1.07 3.70 10.02
N GLN A 550 -1.70 4.88 9.98
CA GLN A 550 -2.60 5.26 8.89
C GLN A 550 -1.81 5.88 7.73
N ARG A 551 -1.81 5.21 6.58
CA ARG A 551 -1.34 5.72 5.28
C ARG A 551 -2.55 5.88 4.36
N VAL A 552 -3.21 7.03 4.40
CA VAL A 552 -4.54 7.25 3.81
C VAL A 552 -4.60 6.86 2.33
N GLY A 553 -3.60 7.21 1.52
CA GLY A 553 -3.53 6.82 0.11
C GLY A 553 -3.50 5.30 -0.11
N GLU A 554 -2.75 4.57 0.72
CA GLU A 554 -2.70 3.10 0.67
C GLU A 554 -4.00 2.46 1.17
N MET A 555 -4.56 2.99 2.26
CA MET A 555 -5.83 2.53 2.83
C MET A 555 -6.98 2.70 1.82
N ALA A 556 -6.95 3.76 1.02
CA ALA A 556 -7.96 4.04 -0.01
C ALA A 556 -8.05 2.95 -1.10
N LYS A 557 -7.03 2.11 -1.25
CA LYS A 557 -7.07 0.96 -2.19
C LYS A 557 -8.12 -0.08 -1.82
N TYR A 558 -8.45 -0.21 -0.53
CA TYR A 558 -9.32 -1.25 0.02
C TYR A 558 -10.74 -0.77 0.35
N VAL A 559 -11.06 0.51 0.12
CA VAL A 559 -12.35 1.08 0.51
C VAL A 559 -12.98 1.90 -0.61
N PHE A 560 -14.28 2.14 -0.54
CA PHE A 560 -15.01 2.96 -1.51
C PHE A 560 -15.15 4.41 -1.07
N VAL A 561 -15.09 4.66 0.26
CA VAL A 561 -15.26 6.00 0.84
C VAL A 561 -14.19 6.24 1.92
N VAL A 562 -13.62 7.44 1.90
CA VAL A 562 -12.72 7.94 2.94
C VAL A 562 -13.35 9.16 3.60
N CYS A 563 -13.50 9.10 4.93
CA CYS A 563 -14.16 10.12 5.74
C CYS A 563 -13.13 10.79 6.68
N PRO A 564 -12.42 11.84 6.25
CA PRO A 564 -11.48 12.54 7.14
C PRO A 564 -12.22 13.33 8.21
N MET A 565 -11.80 13.16 9.47
CA MET A 565 -12.38 13.83 10.64
C MET A 565 -11.78 15.21 10.84
N LEU A 566 -12.19 16.17 10.03
CA LEU A 566 -11.66 17.54 10.00
C LEU A 566 -12.40 18.47 10.96
N TYR A 567 -12.30 18.24 12.29
CA TYR A 567 -12.95 19.07 13.29
C TYR A 567 -12.04 20.25 13.67
N PRO A 568 -12.38 21.51 13.31
CA PRO A 568 -11.51 22.66 13.58
C PRO A 568 -11.08 22.79 15.03
N SER A 569 -11.96 22.49 15.99
CA SER A 569 -11.68 22.60 17.43
C SER A 569 -10.63 21.63 17.96
N HIS A 570 -10.28 20.59 17.21
CA HIS A 570 -9.27 19.61 17.59
C HIS A 570 -7.84 20.04 17.23
N PHE A 571 -7.70 21.20 16.58
CA PHE A 571 -6.42 21.72 16.15
C PHE A 571 -6.11 23.06 16.84
N ASP A 572 -4.84 23.24 17.18
CA ASP A 572 -4.40 24.45 17.89
C ASP A 572 -4.18 25.63 16.96
N SER A 573 -4.18 26.83 17.53
CA SER A 573 -3.88 28.08 16.82
C SER A 573 -2.51 27.99 16.14
N GLY A 574 -2.44 28.53 14.91
CA GLY A 574 -1.24 28.47 14.07
C GLY A 574 -1.04 27.18 13.29
N PHE A 575 -1.89 26.16 13.50
CA PHE A 575 -1.76 24.90 12.77
C PHE A 575 -1.90 25.11 11.25
N ASP A 576 -0.92 24.65 10.50
CA ASP A 576 -0.81 24.77 9.03
C ASP A 576 -0.98 26.23 8.54
N GLY A 577 -0.50 27.22 9.34
CA GLY A 577 -0.64 28.64 9.02
C GLY A 577 -2.05 29.19 9.15
N CYS A 578 -3.00 28.43 9.70
CA CYS A 578 -4.32 28.91 10.08
C CYS A 578 -4.24 29.60 11.45
N LYS A 579 -4.58 30.90 11.52
CA LYS A 579 -4.43 31.67 12.76
C LYS A 579 -5.20 31.05 13.92
N SER A 580 -6.43 30.67 13.67
CA SER A 580 -7.29 29.96 14.62
C SER A 580 -8.23 29.00 13.87
N PRO A 581 -7.89 27.71 13.77
CA PRO A 581 -8.74 26.75 13.07
C PRO A 581 -10.21 26.80 13.52
N VAL A 582 -10.44 26.96 14.80
CA VAL A 582 -11.80 27.00 15.39
C VAL A 582 -12.58 28.28 15.03
N ASP A 583 -11.90 29.40 14.85
CA ASP A 583 -12.53 30.68 14.46
C ASP A 583 -12.55 30.86 12.92
N GLU A 584 -11.77 30.07 12.18
CA GLU A 584 -11.64 30.10 10.72
C GLU A 584 -12.05 28.76 10.09
N PRO A 585 -13.26 28.22 10.36
CA PRO A 585 -13.65 26.87 9.95
C PRO A 585 -13.64 26.66 8.44
N TYR A 586 -13.94 27.68 7.65
CA TYR A 586 -13.84 27.63 6.18
C TYR A 586 -12.39 27.38 5.72
N VAL A 587 -11.44 28.17 6.24
CA VAL A 587 -10.02 28.06 5.83
C VAL A 587 -9.46 26.71 6.20
N PHE A 588 -9.72 26.26 7.43
CA PHE A 588 -9.23 24.98 7.94
C PHE A 588 -9.80 23.80 7.14
N MET A 589 -11.14 23.77 6.96
CA MET A 589 -11.81 22.71 6.21
C MET A 589 -11.31 22.63 4.76
N LYS A 590 -11.17 23.80 4.10
CA LYS A 590 -10.69 23.85 2.72
C LYS A 590 -9.28 23.24 2.60
N ARG A 591 -8.34 23.70 3.43
CA ARG A 591 -6.95 23.21 3.42
C ARG A 591 -6.84 21.70 3.73
N GLY A 592 -7.52 21.24 4.78
CA GLY A 592 -7.50 19.82 5.14
C GLY A 592 -8.07 18.92 4.03
N THR A 593 -9.14 19.39 3.39
CA THR A 593 -9.77 18.66 2.30
C THR A 593 -8.91 18.65 1.03
N GLU A 594 -8.32 19.80 0.65
CA GLU A 594 -7.37 19.89 -0.49
C GLU A 594 -6.19 18.93 -0.32
N LYS A 595 -5.64 18.86 0.90
CA LYS A 595 -4.55 17.93 1.21
C LYS A 595 -5.01 16.47 1.11
N THR A 596 -6.21 16.14 1.59
CA THR A 596 -6.77 14.79 1.46
C THR A 596 -6.99 14.41 0.00
N LEU A 597 -7.51 15.34 -0.83
CA LEU A 597 -7.67 15.12 -2.27
C LEU A 597 -6.33 14.80 -2.94
N LYS A 598 -5.29 15.55 -2.60
CA LYS A 598 -3.94 15.31 -3.13
C LYS A 598 -3.38 13.94 -2.72
N ILE A 599 -3.59 13.52 -1.47
CA ILE A 599 -3.18 12.20 -0.98
C ILE A 599 -3.88 11.06 -1.72
N MET A 600 -5.13 11.30 -2.11
CA MET A 600 -5.97 10.31 -2.78
C MET A 600 -5.93 10.43 -4.31
N GLU A 601 -5.06 11.25 -4.87
CA GLU A 601 -4.89 11.37 -6.31
C GLU A 601 -4.63 10.01 -6.96
N GLY A 602 -5.39 9.69 -8.00
CA GLY A 602 -5.36 8.37 -8.64
C GLY A 602 -6.17 7.26 -7.95
N SER A 603 -6.80 7.54 -6.79
CA SER A 603 -7.72 6.60 -6.14
C SER A 603 -9.15 6.75 -6.67
N ASP A 604 -9.84 5.61 -6.83
CA ASP A 604 -11.28 5.58 -7.16
C ASP A 604 -12.19 5.84 -5.94
N ALA A 605 -11.65 5.97 -4.74
CA ALA A 605 -12.45 6.16 -3.54
C ALA A 605 -13.01 7.58 -3.43
N LYS A 606 -14.27 7.71 -3.01
CA LYS A 606 -14.97 8.98 -2.75
C LYS A 606 -14.48 9.58 -1.43
N ILE A 607 -14.44 10.91 -1.33
CA ILE A 607 -14.17 11.63 -0.07
C ILE A 607 -15.48 12.17 0.48
N VAL A 608 -15.79 11.85 1.74
CA VAL A 608 -16.96 12.33 2.48
C VAL A 608 -16.49 12.85 3.85
N PRO A 609 -16.08 14.12 3.96
CA PRO A 609 -15.53 14.64 5.20
C PRO A 609 -16.56 14.71 6.34
N TRP A 610 -16.09 14.41 7.55
CA TRP A 610 -16.81 14.75 8.77
C TRP A 610 -16.59 16.21 9.11
N ILE A 611 -17.68 16.99 9.25
CA ILE A 611 -17.67 18.37 9.72
C ILE A 611 -18.11 18.45 11.19
N GLN A 612 -17.67 19.50 11.88
CA GLN A 612 -17.95 19.73 13.28
C GLN A 612 -19.37 20.26 13.48
N GLY A 613 -20.21 19.50 14.17
CA GLY A 613 -21.58 19.84 14.55
C GLY A 613 -21.77 20.06 16.05
N PHE A 614 -20.73 20.53 16.77
CA PHE A 614 -20.72 20.72 18.23
C PHE A 614 -19.92 21.97 18.62
N ASP A 615 -20.15 22.50 19.81
CA ASP A 615 -19.71 23.81 20.30
C ASP A 615 -18.37 23.83 21.05
N TRP A 616 -17.68 22.68 21.20
CA TRP A 616 -16.43 22.61 21.95
C TRP A 616 -15.35 23.56 21.38
N ARG A 617 -14.83 24.46 22.23
CA ARG A 617 -13.86 25.51 21.90
C ARG A 617 -14.37 26.56 20.91
N VAL A 618 -15.63 26.51 20.48
CA VAL A 618 -16.23 27.48 19.51
C VAL A 618 -16.91 28.60 20.30
N LYS A 619 -16.54 29.86 20.03
CA LYS A 619 -17.14 31.03 20.70
C LYS A 619 -18.59 31.26 20.27
N ASN A 620 -18.85 31.16 18.96
CA ASN A 620 -20.16 31.38 18.36
C ASN A 620 -20.52 30.16 17.52
N PHE A 621 -21.13 29.15 18.14
CA PHE A 621 -21.61 27.97 17.42
C PHE A 621 -23.05 28.23 16.94
N ASP A 622 -23.18 28.69 15.71
CA ASP A 622 -24.42 29.05 15.04
C ASP A 622 -24.53 28.40 13.65
N GLU A 623 -25.58 28.72 12.90
CA GLU A 623 -25.78 28.20 11.54
C GLU A 623 -24.65 28.58 10.61
N ASN A 624 -24.05 29.77 10.76
CA ASN A 624 -22.95 30.20 9.91
C ASN A 624 -21.71 29.32 10.08
N TYR A 625 -21.46 28.83 11.31
CA TYR A 625 -20.36 27.90 11.56
C TYR A 625 -20.47 26.62 10.72
N ILE A 626 -21.68 26.07 10.61
CA ILE A 626 -21.97 24.90 9.75
C ILE A 626 -21.84 25.26 8.28
N LEU A 627 -22.42 26.41 7.86
CA LEU A 627 -22.41 26.83 6.46
C LEU A 627 -21.02 27.15 5.93
N GLN A 628 -20.11 27.70 6.74
CA GLN A 628 -18.72 27.94 6.36
C GLN A 628 -17.97 26.63 6.06
N GLN A 629 -18.15 25.60 6.90
CA GLN A 629 -17.54 24.31 6.65
C GLN A 629 -18.09 23.68 5.36
N LYS A 630 -19.41 23.70 5.17
CA LYS A 630 -20.05 23.21 3.94
C LYS A 630 -19.59 23.98 2.70
N LYS A 631 -19.46 25.32 2.81
CA LYS A 631 -18.98 26.15 1.71
C LYS A 631 -17.57 25.77 1.29
N ALA A 632 -16.68 25.51 2.24
CA ALA A 632 -15.31 25.06 1.97
C ALA A 632 -15.26 23.80 1.12
N LEU A 633 -16.15 22.84 1.40
CA LEU A 633 -16.26 21.59 0.62
C LEU A 633 -16.84 21.85 -0.77
N ASN A 634 -17.90 22.65 -0.86
CA ASN A 634 -18.54 22.97 -2.14
C ASN A 634 -17.58 23.69 -3.11
N ASP A 635 -16.74 24.61 -2.59
CA ASP A 635 -15.73 25.33 -3.38
C ASP A 635 -14.64 24.40 -3.93
N LEU A 636 -14.55 23.17 -3.43
CA LEU A 636 -13.69 22.08 -3.94
C LEU A 636 -14.45 21.03 -4.77
N GLY A 637 -15.71 21.28 -5.09
CA GLY A 637 -16.56 20.35 -5.84
C GLY A 637 -17.09 19.17 -5.02
N ILE A 638 -16.92 19.20 -3.69
CA ILE A 638 -17.41 18.14 -2.78
C ILE A 638 -18.75 18.59 -2.19
N ASN A 639 -19.81 17.88 -2.55
CA ASN A 639 -21.16 18.12 -2.04
C ASN A 639 -21.57 17.18 -0.90
N SER A 640 -20.75 16.15 -0.65
CA SER A 640 -20.98 15.13 0.35
C SER A 640 -20.27 15.48 1.66
N PHE A 641 -20.94 15.31 2.79
CA PHE A 641 -20.38 15.52 4.13
C PHE A 641 -21.21 14.81 5.20
N LEU A 642 -20.57 14.48 6.30
CA LEU A 642 -21.23 13.96 7.50
C LEU A 642 -21.01 14.94 8.65
N VAL A 643 -22.01 15.09 9.51
CA VAL A 643 -21.96 15.99 10.67
C VAL A 643 -21.81 15.19 11.94
N TRP A 644 -20.72 15.42 12.66
CA TRP A 644 -20.46 14.75 13.94
C TRP A 644 -20.96 15.59 15.12
N ASN A 645 -21.75 14.98 15.99
CA ASN A 645 -22.05 15.46 17.33
C ASN A 645 -22.26 14.26 18.26
N ALA A 646 -21.35 14.05 19.21
CA ALA A 646 -21.39 12.90 20.12
C ALA A 646 -22.68 12.86 20.96
N GLY A 647 -23.27 14.02 21.27
CA GLY A 647 -24.55 14.14 22.02
C GLY A 647 -25.78 13.98 21.12
N ASN A 648 -25.62 13.78 19.83
CA ASN A 648 -26.69 13.70 18.83
C ASN A 648 -27.66 14.89 18.85
N ARG A 649 -27.12 16.11 19.05
CA ARG A 649 -27.87 17.38 19.08
C ARG A 649 -27.62 18.16 17.80
N TYR A 650 -28.61 18.23 16.89
CA TYR A 650 -28.46 18.75 15.55
C TYR A 650 -29.38 19.95 15.22
N SER A 651 -29.96 20.64 16.24
CA SER A 651 -30.83 21.78 16.00
C SER A 651 -30.19 22.87 15.16
N VAL A 652 -28.95 23.27 15.49
CA VAL A 652 -28.18 24.25 14.71
C VAL A 652 -27.90 23.75 13.29
N THR A 653 -27.50 22.50 13.15
CA THR A 653 -27.25 21.86 11.83
C THR A 653 -28.52 21.85 10.95
N TYR A 654 -29.64 21.41 11.51
CA TYR A 654 -30.91 21.39 10.79
C TYR A 654 -31.38 22.79 10.42
N SER A 655 -31.25 23.77 11.34
CA SER A 655 -31.56 25.17 11.03
C SER A 655 -30.70 25.72 9.91
N ALA A 656 -29.39 25.52 9.96
CA ALA A 656 -28.45 25.97 8.92
C ALA A 656 -28.78 25.40 7.53
N LEU A 657 -29.11 24.11 7.48
CA LEU A 657 -29.34 23.41 6.20
C LEU A 657 -30.76 23.59 5.65
N SER A 658 -31.72 24.01 6.47
CA SER A 658 -33.09 24.33 6.04
C SER A 658 -33.20 25.71 5.39
N LYS A 659 -32.20 26.59 5.54
CA LYS A 659 -32.16 27.90 4.89
C LYS A 659 -31.66 27.71 3.47
N LYS A 660 -32.50 28.04 2.48
CA LYS A 660 -32.18 28.04 1.07
C LYS A 660 -31.42 29.31 0.65
#